data_9fa345839967c7f107827b9b40f197e7
#
_entry.id   9fa345839967c7f107827b9b40f197e7
#
_cell.length_a   1.000
_cell.length_b   1.000
_cell.length_c   1.000
_cell.angle_alpha   90.00
_cell.angle_beta   90.00
_cell.angle_gamma   90.00
#
_symmetry.space_group_name_H-M   'P 1'
#
loop_
_entity.id
_entity.type
_entity.pdbx_description
1 polymer ?
#
loop_
_entity_poly.entity_id
_entity_poly.type
_entity_poly.pdbx_seq_one_letter_code
_entity_poly.pdbx_strand_id
1 'polypeptide(L)'
;MRIRNITITLALVIALAAVGAAQNRGKLTLDLYLDWESVAAPQLSPDGSQIVFTRRWTDKVNDKYESDVWIMNADGSRQRFLVKGSSPQWSPDGRRIAYVAPGQPGGAQVFVKWMDSGEETQLTHLERSPSNLEWSPDGRRIAFTMNVPSRQEFTVRMPQRPAGAKWIDPPRVIDRLDYRADTVGMRPEGFTHIFVIPDTGGTPRQLTDGNFNHGAPEWTPDSQHLVFSGLRKADAEYEWRESEIYSLALADGHITQLTDRRGPDSGPAVSPDGRLIAYTGYDNTDDTYIVSKLYVMGMDGKNRRLLTEGFDRSPARPIWANDGSGIYFTSEDRGSDNLYFVALRGGAPQAVTQGVQQLQVTSITKNGMAAGVLSNATEPGDVVAFSLKSPTPKKLTDVNGDLLEGRKLGAQEEIWYDSVGGKKVQGWIVKPPDFDPSKKYPLMLYIHGGPHGMYGVGFNFEFQNHAAEGYVVLYTNPRGSTGYGQEFGNAIKFNYPGEDYDDLMNGVDAVIKKGYIDERNLFVCGGSGGGVLTSWIVGHTDRFAAAVVMKPVINWYSFVGTTDGSSWYYNFKKLPWEDPSEHLRRSPITYVGNVKTPTMLMTGELDLRTPMEQTEQYYRALKLRKVDTLMVRIQDEYHPYNASPRHPSNRLSQILYLRGWFEKYRKKE
;
A
#
# COMPACT_ATOMS: atom_id res chain seq x y z
N MET A 1 50.03 9.62 39.33
CA MET A 1 49.71 10.48 38.13
C MET A 1 48.84 9.83 37.08
N ARG A 2 48.85 8.51 36.90
CA ARG A 2 48.06 7.80 35.86
C ARG A 2 46.54 7.67 36.15
N ILE A 3 46.13 7.58 37.42
CA ILE A 3 44.71 7.41 37.81
C ILE A 3 43.90 8.68 37.58
N ARG A 4 44.52 9.86 37.75
CA ARG A 4 43.83 11.17 37.59
C ARG A 4 43.45 11.49 36.14
N ASN A 5 44.22 10.99 35.16
CA ASN A 5 43.97 11.21 33.72
C ASN A 5 42.85 10.29 33.20
N ILE A 6 42.69 9.08 33.76
CA ILE A 6 41.60 8.15 33.36
C ILE A 6 40.25 8.68 33.82
N THR A 7 40.19 9.27 35.02
CA THR A 7 38.95 9.82 35.57
C THR A 7 38.50 11.08 34.79
N ILE A 8 39.45 11.92 34.36
CA ILE A 8 39.14 13.12 33.55
C ILE A 8 38.68 12.74 32.15
N THR A 9 39.31 11.72 31.52
CA THR A 9 38.91 11.25 30.19
C THR A 9 37.55 10.58 30.22
N LEU A 10 37.22 9.79 31.24
CA LEU A 10 35.91 9.18 31.41
C LEU A 10 34.82 10.22 31.66
N ALA A 11 35.11 11.24 32.49
CA ALA A 11 34.18 12.35 32.75
C ALA A 11 33.95 13.20 31.49
N LEU A 12 34.98 13.40 30.64
CA LEU A 12 34.82 14.13 29.37
C LEU A 12 33.99 13.33 28.35
N VAL A 13 34.19 12.00 28.26
CA VAL A 13 33.41 11.13 27.39
C VAL A 13 31.95 11.05 27.85
N ILE A 14 31.71 10.98 29.16
CA ILE A 14 30.35 11.01 29.72
C ILE A 14 29.69 12.37 29.50
N ALA A 15 30.44 13.48 29.66
CA ALA A 15 29.94 14.82 29.40
C ALA A 15 29.65 15.06 27.93
N LEU A 16 30.49 14.58 27.02
CA LEU A 16 30.24 14.63 25.56
C LEU A 16 29.06 13.76 25.15
N ALA A 17 28.90 12.58 25.75
CA ALA A 17 27.72 11.73 25.53
C ALA A 17 26.44 12.36 26.09
N ALA A 18 26.52 13.02 27.27
CA ALA A 18 25.39 13.73 27.86
C ALA A 18 25.02 15.01 27.09
N VAL A 19 25.98 15.72 26.52
CA VAL A 19 25.74 16.88 25.65
C VAL A 19 25.14 16.42 24.29
N GLY A 20 25.62 15.32 23.73
CA GLY A 20 25.02 14.70 22.54
C GLY A 20 23.58 14.24 22.76
N ALA A 21 23.31 13.63 23.92
CA ALA A 21 21.96 13.21 24.31
C ALA A 21 21.04 14.42 24.62
N ALA A 22 21.58 15.52 25.18
CA ALA A 22 20.84 16.75 25.43
C ALA A 22 20.51 17.53 24.13
N GLN A 23 21.41 17.49 23.13
CA GLN A 23 21.15 18.08 21.81
C GLN A 23 20.09 17.33 21.01
N ASN A 24 19.90 16.03 21.27
CA ASN A 24 18.88 15.22 20.61
C ASN A 24 17.50 15.23 21.31
N ARG A 25 17.39 15.81 22.50
CA ARG A 25 16.09 16.01 23.15
C ARG A 25 15.28 17.03 22.35
N GLY A 26 14.15 16.56 21.83
CA GLY A 26 13.23 17.36 20.99
C GLY A 26 13.31 17.10 19.50
N LYS A 27 14.29 16.37 18.96
CA LYS A 27 14.31 15.94 17.55
C LYS A 27 13.63 14.58 17.38
N LEU A 28 12.98 14.39 16.22
CA LEU A 28 12.53 13.07 15.78
C LEU A 28 13.73 12.33 15.15
N THR A 29 14.45 11.56 15.98
CA THR A 29 15.64 10.81 15.56
C THR A 29 15.28 9.50 14.86
N LEU A 30 16.17 8.99 14.02
CA LEU A 30 15.89 7.84 13.18
C LEU A 30 15.77 6.52 13.98
N ASP A 31 16.49 6.38 15.08
CA ASP A 31 16.45 5.21 15.97
C ASP A 31 15.05 4.96 16.56
N LEU A 32 14.23 6.01 16.71
CA LEU A 32 12.84 5.88 17.14
C LEU A 32 11.97 5.06 16.19
N TYR A 33 12.38 4.93 14.94
CA TYR A 33 11.66 4.09 13.99
C TYR A 33 11.55 2.63 14.43
N LEU A 34 12.54 2.12 15.16
CA LEU A 34 12.51 0.75 15.70
C LEU A 34 11.55 0.57 16.87
N ASP A 35 11.09 1.67 17.48
CA ASP A 35 10.06 1.69 18.51
C ASP A 35 8.68 2.07 17.96
N TRP A 36 8.62 2.40 16.66
CA TRP A 36 7.39 2.86 16.03
C TRP A 36 6.37 1.75 15.89
N GLU A 37 5.14 2.05 16.28
CA GLU A 37 4.02 1.13 16.20
C GLU A 37 2.98 1.61 15.18
N SER A 38 2.14 0.71 14.73
CA SER A 38 1.00 1.02 13.88
C SER A 38 -0.23 0.20 14.23
N VAL A 39 -1.39 0.74 13.94
CA VAL A 39 -2.69 0.08 14.10
C VAL A 39 -3.38 -0.09 12.77
N ALA A 40 -4.17 -1.15 12.62
CA ALA A 40 -4.87 -1.44 11.37
C ALA A 40 -6.18 -2.18 11.61
N ALA A 41 -7.06 -2.10 10.62
CA ALA A 41 -8.29 -2.89 10.48
C ALA A 41 -9.16 -2.93 11.76
N PRO A 42 -9.48 -1.79 12.40
CA PRO A 42 -10.39 -1.80 13.53
C PRO A 42 -11.79 -2.28 13.11
N GLN A 43 -12.37 -3.19 13.89
CA GLN A 43 -13.68 -3.72 13.65
C GLN A 43 -14.53 -3.64 14.92
N LEU A 44 -15.66 -2.96 14.82
CA LEU A 44 -16.66 -2.88 15.90
C LEU A 44 -17.34 -4.23 16.11
N SER A 45 -17.61 -4.59 17.35
CA SER A 45 -18.53 -5.66 17.68
C SER A 45 -19.93 -5.36 17.12
N PRO A 46 -20.78 -6.36 16.83
CA PRO A 46 -22.12 -6.15 16.26
C PRO A 46 -23.01 -5.21 17.07
N ASP A 47 -22.86 -5.19 18.40
CA ASP A 47 -23.55 -4.29 19.32
C ASP A 47 -22.92 -2.89 19.43
N GLY A 48 -21.71 -2.73 18.85
CA GLY A 48 -20.95 -1.48 18.87
C GLY A 48 -20.27 -1.16 20.19
N SER A 49 -20.18 -2.10 21.13
CA SER A 49 -19.61 -1.88 22.46
C SER A 49 -18.09 -2.04 22.55
N GLN A 50 -17.51 -2.82 21.63
CA GLN A 50 -16.08 -3.13 21.62
C GLN A 50 -15.49 -2.96 20.23
N ILE A 51 -14.16 -2.78 20.18
CA ILE A 51 -13.38 -2.71 18.95
C ILE A 51 -12.23 -3.70 19.06
N VAL A 52 -12.08 -4.58 18.06
CA VAL A 52 -10.85 -5.35 17.82
C VAL A 52 -10.05 -4.67 16.75
N PHE A 53 -8.72 -4.70 16.86
CA PHE A 53 -7.81 -4.11 15.88
C PHE A 53 -6.47 -4.83 15.90
N THR A 54 -5.72 -4.71 14.82
CA THR A 54 -4.35 -5.21 14.75
C THR A 54 -3.40 -4.12 15.22
N ARG A 55 -2.49 -4.44 16.14
CA ARG A 55 -1.35 -3.59 16.54
C ARG A 55 -0.06 -4.26 16.07
N ARG A 56 0.76 -3.52 15.34
CA ARG A 56 2.04 -3.97 14.78
C ARG A 56 3.18 -3.23 15.45
N TRP A 57 4.25 -3.95 15.77
CA TRP A 57 5.45 -3.44 16.43
C TRP A 57 6.70 -4.13 15.89
N THR A 58 7.89 -3.65 16.26
CA THR A 58 9.18 -4.17 15.78
C THR A 58 9.83 -5.07 16.84
N ASP A 59 10.11 -6.32 16.48
CA ASP A 59 11.05 -7.17 17.22
C ASP A 59 12.48 -6.78 16.79
N LYS A 60 13.12 -5.93 17.59
CA LYS A 60 14.46 -5.39 17.31
C LYS A 60 15.56 -6.45 17.30
N VAL A 61 15.36 -7.56 18.03
CA VAL A 61 16.36 -8.63 18.14
C VAL A 61 16.36 -9.48 16.89
N ASN A 62 15.18 -9.81 16.39
CA ASN A 62 15.03 -10.68 15.22
C ASN A 62 14.84 -9.86 13.92
N ASP A 63 14.90 -8.54 13.98
CA ASP A 63 14.77 -7.60 12.86
C ASP A 63 13.54 -7.88 11.99
N LYS A 64 12.40 -8.02 12.63
CA LYS A 64 11.12 -8.31 11.98
C LYS A 64 9.96 -7.55 12.62
N TYR A 65 8.89 -7.43 11.87
CA TYR A 65 7.64 -6.95 12.43
C TYR A 65 6.84 -8.08 13.04
N GLU A 66 6.27 -7.81 14.18
CA GLU A 66 5.25 -8.63 14.83
C GLU A 66 3.90 -7.90 14.81
N SER A 67 2.82 -8.67 14.84
CA SER A 67 1.47 -8.11 14.95
C SER A 67 0.58 -8.99 15.79
N ASP A 68 -0.21 -8.33 16.63
CA ASP A 68 -1.15 -8.97 17.53
C ASP A 68 -2.55 -8.36 17.36
N VAL A 69 -3.56 -9.15 17.68
CA VAL A 69 -4.94 -8.65 17.80
C VAL A 69 -5.16 -8.10 19.21
N TRP A 70 -5.60 -6.86 19.26
CA TRP A 70 -5.95 -6.13 20.47
C TRP A 70 -7.44 -5.88 20.53
N ILE A 71 -7.97 -5.66 21.74
CA ILE A 71 -9.37 -5.31 21.96
C ILE A 71 -9.48 -4.16 22.95
N MET A 72 -10.48 -3.31 22.76
CA MET A 72 -10.85 -2.23 23.67
C MET A 72 -12.36 -2.02 23.68
N ASN A 73 -12.88 -1.27 24.66
CA ASN A 73 -14.22 -0.73 24.59
C ASN A 73 -14.32 0.34 23.51
N ALA A 74 -15.50 0.58 22.97
CA ALA A 74 -15.74 1.57 21.92
C ALA A 74 -15.49 3.03 22.36
N ASP A 75 -15.34 3.29 23.65
CA ASP A 75 -14.95 4.58 24.21
C ASP A 75 -13.41 4.76 24.30
N GLY A 76 -12.63 3.73 23.96
CA GLY A 76 -11.16 3.65 24.05
C GLY A 76 -10.64 3.10 25.36
N SER A 77 -11.50 2.82 26.33
CA SER A 77 -11.07 2.23 27.61
C SER A 77 -10.76 0.74 27.52
N ARG A 78 -10.04 0.21 28.52
CA ARG A 78 -9.72 -1.23 28.64
C ARG A 78 -8.97 -1.82 27.45
N GLN A 79 -8.06 -1.06 26.86
CA GLN A 79 -7.19 -1.60 25.80
C GLN A 79 -6.35 -2.75 26.37
N ARG A 80 -6.34 -3.88 25.66
CA ARG A 80 -5.56 -5.05 26.05
C ARG A 80 -5.26 -5.95 24.84
N PHE A 81 -4.18 -6.69 24.95
CA PHE A 81 -3.87 -7.81 24.08
C PHE A 81 -5.03 -8.83 24.12
N LEU A 82 -5.39 -9.39 22.98
CA LEU A 82 -6.42 -10.41 22.86
C LEU A 82 -5.83 -11.76 22.43
N VAL A 83 -5.16 -11.84 21.29
CA VAL A 83 -4.52 -13.04 20.74
C VAL A 83 -3.35 -12.68 19.82
N LYS A 84 -2.42 -13.62 19.69
CA LYS A 84 -1.44 -13.59 18.59
C LYS A 84 -2.11 -14.02 17.29
N GLY A 85 -2.04 -13.17 16.28
CA GLY A 85 -2.65 -13.45 14.98
C GLY A 85 -3.02 -12.19 14.22
N SER A 86 -3.84 -12.37 13.19
CA SER A 86 -4.25 -11.30 12.27
C SER A 86 -5.66 -11.53 11.75
N SER A 87 -6.20 -10.54 11.03
CA SER A 87 -7.50 -10.62 10.36
C SER A 87 -8.66 -11.05 11.27
N PRO A 88 -8.86 -10.40 12.43
CA PRO A 88 -9.95 -10.73 13.34
C PRO A 88 -11.30 -10.44 12.68
N GLN A 89 -12.27 -11.31 12.90
CA GLN A 89 -13.65 -11.18 12.44
C GLN A 89 -14.64 -11.54 13.56
N TRP A 90 -15.49 -10.61 13.93
CA TRP A 90 -16.56 -10.87 14.88
C TRP A 90 -17.60 -11.83 14.31
N SER A 91 -18.04 -12.81 15.12
CA SER A 91 -19.26 -13.55 14.79
C SER A 91 -20.48 -12.60 14.85
N PRO A 92 -21.56 -12.88 14.09
CA PRO A 92 -22.75 -12.00 14.04
C PRO A 92 -23.44 -11.80 15.40
N ASP A 93 -23.29 -12.75 16.33
CA ASP A 93 -23.80 -12.66 17.70
C ASP A 93 -22.87 -11.93 18.69
N GLY A 94 -21.65 -11.52 18.22
CA GLY A 94 -20.65 -10.84 19.04
C GLY A 94 -20.00 -11.68 20.12
N ARG A 95 -20.22 -13.01 20.13
CA ARG A 95 -19.71 -13.91 21.19
C ARG A 95 -18.37 -14.55 20.84
N ARG A 96 -17.98 -14.52 19.58
CA ARG A 96 -16.76 -15.18 19.11
C ARG A 96 -16.01 -14.27 18.15
N ILE A 97 -14.71 -14.53 18.03
CA ILE A 97 -13.83 -13.90 17.03
C ILE A 97 -13.11 -15.00 16.28
N ALA A 98 -13.28 -15.04 14.95
CA ALA A 98 -12.42 -15.84 14.09
C ALA A 98 -11.18 -15.01 13.73
N TYR A 99 -10.01 -15.64 13.63
CA TYR A 99 -8.75 -14.98 13.28
C TYR A 99 -7.78 -15.98 12.65
N VAL A 100 -6.73 -15.46 12.05
CA VAL A 100 -5.67 -16.27 11.43
C VAL A 100 -4.42 -16.22 12.29
N ALA A 101 -3.87 -17.38 12.61
CA ALA A 101 -2.62 -17.53 13.36
C ALA A 101 -1.83 -18.77 12.92
N PRO A 102 -0.52 -18.86 13.21
CA PRO A 102 0.24 -20.07 12.99
C PRO A 102 -0.34 -21.26 13.78
N GLY A 103 -0.49 -22.41 13.12
CA GLY A 103 -1.09 -23.60 13.73
C GLY A 103 -0.56 -24.92 13.16
N GLN A 104 -1.22 -26.02 13.46
CA GLN A 104 -0.86 -27.35 12.98
C GLN A 104 -1.67 -27.71 11.72
N PRO A 105 -1.11 -28.43 10.73
CA PRO A 105 0.22 -29.09 10.70
C PRO A 105 1.36 -28.11 10.41
N GLY A 106 1.08 -26.85 10.13
CA GLY A 106 2.03 -25.77 9.83
C GLY A 106 1.36 -24.66 9.03
N GLY A 107 2.00 -23.49 8.92
CA GLY A 107 1.46 -22.32 8.26
C GLY A 107 0.30 -21.67 9.03
N ALA A 108 -0.40 -20.76 8.36
CA ALA A 108 -1.54 -20.06 8.96
C ALA A 108 -2.80 -20.95 8.96
N GLN A 109 -3.55 -20.90 10.05
CA GLN A 109 -4.80 -21.64 10.27
C GLN A 109 -5.88 -20.69 10.76
N VAL A 110 -7.15 -21.08 10.63
CA VAL A 110 -8.27 -20.38 11.24
C VAL A 110 -8.42 -20.83 12.68
N PHE A 111 -8.52 -19.87 13.57
CA PHE A 111 -8.84 -20.06 14.98
C PHE A 111 -10.15 -19.36 15.33
N VAL A 112 -10.83 -19.85 16.33
CA VAL A 112 -12.00 -19.20 16.93
C VAL A 112 -11.76 -19.03 18.43
N LYS A 113 -12.00 -17.81 18.93
CA LYS A 113 -11.95 -17.46 20.34
C LYS A 113 -13.35 -17.13 20.85
N TRP A 114 -13.75 -17.73 21.96
CA TRP A 114 -14.98 -17.41 22.69
C TRP A 114 -14.73 -16.25 23.65
N MET A 115 -15.57 -15.22 23.56
CA MET A 115 -15.35 -13.97 24.31
C MET A 115 -15.82 -14.04 25.76
N ASP A 116 -16.71 -14.95 26.08
CA ASP A 116 -17.24 -15.17 27.44
C ASP A 116 -16.32 -16.08 28.29
N SER A 117 -15.86 -17.20 27.74
CA SER A 117 -14.98 -18.15 28.44
C SER A 117 -13.49 -17.83 28.26
N GLY A 118 -13.11 -17.12 27.18
CA GLY A 118 -11.71 -16.88 26.80
C GLY A 118 -11.04 -18.08 26.13
N GLU A 119 -11.75 -19.20 25.96
CA GLU A 119 -11.26 -20.40 25.28
C GLU A 119 -10.99 -20.10 23.80
N GLU A 120 -10.02 -20.83 23.22
CA GLU A 120 -9.71 -20.75 21.81
C GLU A 120 -9.49 -22.13 21.22
N THR A 121 -9.85 -22.28 19.95
CA THR A 121 -9.72 -23.56 19.23
C THR A 121 -9.20 -23.29 17.83
N GLN A 122 -8.21 -24.09 17.39
CA GLN A 122 -7.83 -24.18 16.00
C GLN A 122 -8.95 -24.89 15.23
N LEU A 123 -9.57 -24.16 14.29
CA LEU A 123 -10.71 -24.68 13.53
C LEU A 123 -10.30 -25.48 12.30
N THR A 124 -9.16 -25.14 11.68
CA THR A 124 -8.68 -25.75 10.44
C THR A 124 -7.33 -26.43 10.60
N HIS A 125 -7.07 -27.44 9.74
CA HIS A 125 -5.80 -28.17 9.64
C HIS A 125 -5.42 -28.25 8.15
N LEU A 126 -5.10 -27.09 7.57
CA LEU A 126 -4.87 -26.89 6.13
C LEU A 126 -3.38 -27.00 5.80
N GLU A 127 -3.06 -27.49 4.61
CA GLU A 127 -1.69 -27.49 4.07
C GLU A 127 -1.29 -26.12 3.49
N ARG A 128 -2.28 -25.29 3.15
CA ARG A 128 -2.11 -23.94 2.60
C ARG A 128 -2.82 -22.93 3.49
N SER A 129 -2.28 -21.73 3.57
CA SER A 129 -2.83 -20.67 4.41
C SER A 129 -4.19 -20.17 3.90
N PRO A 130 -5.20 -20.08 4.77
CA PRO A 130 -6.49 -19.45 4.45
C PRO A 130 -6.37 -17.92 4.45
N SER A 131 -7.27 -17.27 3.71
CA SER A 131 -7.42 -15.81 3.68
C SER A 131 -8.89 -15.43 3.47
N ASN A 132 -9.22 -14.13 3.60
CA ASN A 132 -10.57 -13.60 3.38
C ASN A 132 -11.65 -14.34 4.17
N LEU A 133 -11.45 -14.40 5.50
CA LEU A 133 -12.41 -15.01 6.42
C LEU A 133 -13.68 -14.18 6.48
N GLU A 134 -14.85 -14.85 6.39
CA GLU A 134 -16.16 -14.23 6.49
C GLU A 134 -17.15 -15.15 7.23
N TRP A 135 -17.76 -14.66 8.31
CA TRP A 135 -18.82 -15.39 9.02
C TRP A 135 -20.12 -15.38 8.23
N SER A 136 -20.79 -16.53 8.15
CA SER A 136 -22.19 -16.54 7.70
C SER A 136 -23.07 -15.74 8.65
N PRO A 137 -24.09 -15.02 8.16
CA PRO A 137 -25.02 -14.25 8.99
C PRO A 137 -25.74 -15.04 10.09
N ASP A 138 -25.95 -16.34 9.90
CA ASP A 138 -26.48 -17.25 10.92
C ASP A 138 -25.47 -17.68 11.98
N GLY A 139 -24.19 -17.30 11.83
CA GLY A 139 -23.10 -17.60 12.74
C GLY A 139 -22.66 -19.07 12.78
N ARG A 140 -23.08 -19.89 11.81
CA ARG A 140 -22.85 -21.35 11.82
C ARG A 140 -21.70 -21.79 10.92
N ARG A 141 -21.21 -20.91 10.04
CA ARG A 141 -20.17 -21.23 9.06
C ARG A 141 -19.21 -20.07 8.89
N ILE A 142 -17.99 -20.41 8.47
CA ILE A 142 -16.98 -19.41 8.03
C ILE A 142 -16.61 -19.75 6.60
N ALA A 143 -16.76 -18.79 5.69
CA ALA A 143 -16.21 -18.84 4.36
C ALA A 143 -14.78 -18.29 4.36
N PHE A 144 -13.94 -18.81 3.48
CA PHE A 144 -12.58 -18.32 3.29
C PHE A 144 -12.06 -18.71 1.91
N THR A 145 -10.96 -18.09 1.49
CA THR A 145 -10.25 -18.48 0.27
C THR A 145 -8.96 -19.20 0.58
N MET A 146 -8.55 -20.12 -0.29
CA MET A 146 -7.28 -20.82 -0.20
C MET A 146 -6.79 -21.23 -1.59
N ASN A 147 -5.46 -21.21 -1.80
CA ASN A 147 -4.86 -21.74 -3.02
C ASN A 147 -4.94 -23.27 -3.07
N VAL A 148 -5.44 -23.81 -4.17
CA VAL A 148 -5.49 -25.24 -4.46
C VAL A 148 -4.54 -25.55 -5.60
N PRO A 149 -3.56 -26.44 -5.42
CA PRO A 149 -2.63 -26.82 -6.48
C PRO A 149 -3.35 -27.35 -7.72
N SER A 150 -2.93 -26.90 -8.90
CA SER A 150 -3.37 -27.47 -10.18
C SER A 150 -2.35 -28.48 -10.70
N ARG A 151 -2.82 -29.39 -11.53
CA ARG A 151 -1.94 -30.35 -12.19
C ARG A 151 -1.22 -29.66 -13.35
N GLN A 152 0.10 -29.80 -13.42
CA GLN A 152 0.87 -29.41 -14.60
C GLN A 152 0.61 -30.36 -15.76
N GLU A 153 0.35 -29.82 -16.95
CA GLU A 153 0.13 -30.61 -18.15
C GLU A 153 1.45 -31.20 -18.69
N PHE A 154 2.52 -30.40 -18.66
CA PHE A 154 3.84 -30.87 -19.10
C PHE A 154 4.63 -31.46 -17.92
N THR A 155 4.84 -32.78 -17.96
CA THR A 155 5.64 -33.49 -16.96
C THR A 155 6.66 -34.38 -17.61
N VAL A 156 7.85 -34.47 -17.02
CA VAL A 156 8.89 -35.42 -17.42
C VAL A 156 9.06 -36.49 -16.35
N ARG A 157 9.28 -37.73 -16.77
CA ARG A 157 9.55 -38.81 -15.84
C ARG A 157 11.04 -38.85 -15.55
N MET A 158 11.42 -38.48 -14.33
CA MET A 158 12.78 -38.57 -13.87
C MET A 158 13.16 -40.05 -13.57
N PRO A 159 14.45 -40.44 -13.73
CA PRO A 159 14.94 -41.71 -13.23
C PRO A 159 14.63 -41.86 -11.74
N GLN A 160 14.52 -43.12 -11.29
CA GLN A 160 14.35 -43.40 -9.88
C GLN A 160 15.55 -42.90 -9.09
N ARG A 161 15.33 -42.10 -8.04
CA ARG A 161 16.36 -41.58 -7.16
C ARG A 161 17.01 -42.75 -6.42
N PRO A 162 18.36 -42.90 -6.45
CA PRO A 162 19.04 -43.89 -5.66
C PRO A 162 18.79 -43.69 -4.15
N ALA A 163 18.74 -44.77 -3.38
CA ALA A 163 18.55 -44.70 -1.96
C ALA A 163 19.63 -43.83 -1.28
N GLY A 164 19.24 -42.87 -0.47
CA GLY A 164 20.15 -41.92 0.21
C GLY A 164 20.71 -40.80 -0.66
N ALA A 165 20.34 -40.71 -1.94
CA ALA A 165 20.78 -39.60 -2.80
C ALA A 165 20.19 -38.25 -2.38
N LYS A 166 21.02 -37.21 -2.30
CA LYS A 166 20.63 -35.83 -1.97
C LYS A 166 20.47 -35.01 -3.26
N TRP A 167 19.55 -35.43 -4.11
CA TRP A 167 19.23 -34.61 -5.31
C TRP A 167 18.51 -33.34 -4.88
N ILE A 168 18.80 -32.26 -5.57
CA ILE A 168 18.01 -31.04 -5.45
C ILE A 168 16.61 -31.24 -6.05
N ASP A 169 15.71 -30.32 -5.80
CA ASP A 169 14.39 -30.35 -6.41
C ASP A 169 14.47 -30.28 -7.94
N PRO A 170 13.53 -30.93 -8.66
CA PRO A 170 13.48 -30.85 -10.12
C PRO A 170 13.30 -29.40 -10.61
N PRO A 171 13.66 -29.12 -11.87
CA PRO A 171 13.37 -27.82 -12.46
C PRO A 171 11.90 -27.47 -12.34
N ARG A 172 11.63 -26.20 -12.01
CA ARG A 172 10.27 -25.66 -12.01
C ARG A 172 9.87 -25.37 -13.45
N VAL A 173 8.73 -25.91 -13.87
CA VAL A 173 8.12 -25.66 -15.19
C VAL A 173 7.17 -24.47 -15.04
N ILE A 174 7.27 -23.49 -15.95
CA ILE A 174 6.44 -22.28 -15.97
C ILE A 174 5.74 -22.25 -17.32
N ASP A 175 4.40 -22.23 -17.28
CA ASP A 175 3.49 -22.22 -18.42
C ASP A 175 2.44 -21.10 -18.33
N ARG A 176 2.59 -20.19 -17.35
CA ARG A 176 1.65 -19.11 -17.05
C ARG A 176 2.33 -17.74 -17.20
N LEU A 177 1.57 -16.75 -17.66
CA LEU A 177 2.02 -15.37 -17.79
C LEU A 177 2.35 -14.77 -16.42
N ASP A 178 1.47 -14.94 -15.43
CA ASP A 178 1.62 -14.45 -14.06
C ASP A 178 2.22 -15.53 -13.15
N TYR A 179 3.52 -15.83 -13.31
CA TYR A 179 4.21 -16.88 -12.57
C TYR A 179 4.92 -16.40 -11.30
N ARG A 180 5.09 -15.10 -11.12
CA ARG A 180 5.74 -14.51 -9.95
C ARG A 180 5.04 -13.22 -9.52
N ALA A 181 5.23 -12.83 -8.27
CA ALA A 181 4.72 -11.57 -7.75
C ALA A 181 5.70 -10.98 -6.74
N ASP A 182 5.83 -9.67 -6.75
CA ASP A 182 6.63 -8.99 -5.75
C ASP A 182 6.08 -9.28 -4.35
N THR A 183 6.94 -9.33 -3.34
CA THR A 183 6.67 -9.74 -1.95
C THR A 183 6.34 -11.23 -1.74
N VAL A 184 6.03 -11.96 -2.81
CA VAL A 184 5.70 -13.40 -2.77
C VAL A 184 6.83 -14.25 -3.34
N GLY A 185 7.55 -13.74 -4.36
CA GLY A 185 8.48 -14.53 -5.16
C GLY A 185 7.75 -15.29 -6.25
N MET A 186 8.08 -16.57 -6.42
CA MET A 186 7.36 -17.44 -7.34
C MET A 186 5.97 -17.73 -6.78
N ARG A 187 4.93 -17.48 -7.58
CA ARG A 187 3.55 -17.79 -7.18
C ARG A 187 3.39 -19.29 -6.92
N PRO A 188 2.62 -19.69 -5.92
CA PRO A 188 2.22 -21.09 -5.76
C PRO A 188 1.50 -21.59 -7.01
N GLU A 189 1.79 -22.81 -7.40
CA GLU A 189 1.01 -23.50 -8.44
C GLU A 189 -0.45 -23.62 -8.02
N GLY A 190 -1.38 -23.52 -9.00
CA GLY A 190 -2.81 -23.64 -8.76
C GLY A 190 -3.56 -22.32 -8.74
N PHE A 191 -4.76 -22.36 -8.20
CA PHE A 191 -5.74 -21.28 -8.23
C PHE A 191 -6.37 -21.08 -6.86
N THR A 192 -6.84 -19.85 -6.62
CA THR A 192 -7.53 -19.48 -5.37
C THR A 192 -9.00 -19.89 -5.46
N HIS A 193 -9.43 -20.75 -4.53
CA HIS A 193 -10.80 -21.22 -4.44
C HIS A 193 -11.46 -20.83 -3.13
N ILE A 194 -12.80 -20.82 -3.15
CA ILE A 194 -13.65 -20.52 -2.00
C ILE A 194 -13.97 -21.83 -1.25
N PHE A 195 -13.84 -21.77 0.06
CA PHE A 195 -14.13 -22.85 0.99
C PHE A 195 -15.12 -22.40 2.05
N VAL A 196 -15.80 -23.36 2.66
CA VAL A 196 -16.64 -23.15 3.82
C VAL A 196 -16.35 -24.23 4.87
N ILE A 197 -16.35 -23.83 6.16
CA ILE A 197 -16.20 -24.72 7.29
C ILE A 197 -17.30 -24.42 8.34
N PRO A 198 -17.88 -25.44 9.03
CA PRO A 198 -18.73 -25.19 10.19
C PRO A 198 -17.99 -24.47 11.31
N ASP A 199 -18.67 -23.65 12.09
CA ASP A 199 -18.13 -22.94 13.25
C ASP A 199 -17.66 -23.88 14.38
N THR A 200 -18.09 -25.13 14.34
CA THR A 200 -17.68 -26.21 15.24
C THR A 200 -16.46 -26.99 14.74
N GLY A 201 -15.91 -26.64 13.58
CA GLY A 201 -14.80 -27.35 12.95
C GLY A 201 -15.24 -28.50 12.05
N GLY A 202 -14.29 -29.35 11.70
CA GLY A 202 -14.48 -30.45 10.77
C GLY A 202 -13.70 -30.25 9.47
N THR A 203 -14.13 -30.94 8.40
CA THR A 203 -13.47 -30.85 7.09
C THR A 203 -14.01 -29.66 6.31
N PRO A 204 -13.13 -28.70 5.89
CA PRO A 204 -13.54 -27.63 5.00
C PRO A 204 -14.02 -28.17 3.65
N ARG A 205 -15.13 -27.64 3.16
CA ARG A 205 -15.69 -27.99 1.85
C ARG A 205 -15.27 -26.93 0.82
N GLN A 206 -14.60 -27.38 -0.23
CA GLN A 206 -14.35 -26.54 -1.40
C GLN A 206 -15.64 -26.31 -2.18
N LEU A 207 -15.93 -25.06 -2.53
CA LEU A 207 -17.16 -24.64 -3.20
C LEU A 207 -16.97 -24.26 -4.66
N THR A 208 -15.75 -23.87 -5.04
CA THR A 208 -15.42 -23.48 -6.42
C THR A 208 -14.28 -24.34 -6.94
N ASP A 209 -14.24 -24.53 -8.25
CA ASP A 209 -13.28 -25.36 -8.97
C ASP A 209 -12.82 -24.69 -10.28
N GLY A 210 -12.01 -25.43 -11.02
CA GLY A 210 -11.48 -25.00 -12.32
C GLY A 210 -10.21 -24.16 -12.20
N ASN A 211 -9.67 -23.81 -13.36
CA ASN A 211 -8.42 -23.04 -13.47
C ASN A 211 -8.67 -21.53 -13.39
N PHE A 212 -9.31 -21.08 -12.30
CA PHE A 212 -9.73 -19.69 -12.10
C PHE A 212 -9.44 -19.23 -10.67
N ASN A 213 -9.05 -17.97 -10.54
CA ASN A 213 -8.93 -17.32 -9.22
C ASN A 213 -10.26 -16.69 -8.83
N HIS A 214 -10.64 -16.87 -7.57
CA HIS A 214 -11.85 -16.31 -6.98
C HIS A 214 -11.48 -15.31 -5.88
N GLY A 215 -12.16 -14.16 -5.87
CA GLY A 215 -12.01 -13.11 -4.87
C GLY A 215 -12.63 -13.48 -3.51
N ALA A 216 -12.59 -12.52 -2.58
CA ALA A 216 -13.21 -12.67 -1.28
C ALA A 216 -14.72 -12.96 -1.41
N PRO A 217 -15.24 -13.96 -0.71
CA PRO A 217 -16.69 -14.23 -0.68
C PRO A 217 -17.42 -13.27 0.24
N GLU A 218 -18.64 -12.90 -0.13
CA GLU A 218 -19.59 -12.12 0.65
C GLU A 218 -20.87 -12.94 0.81
N TRP A 219 -21.38 -13.09 2.03
CA TRP A 219 -22.59 -13.86 2.30
C TRP A 219 -23.88 -13.10 1.95
N THR A 220 -24.88 -13.81 1.45
CA THR A 220 -26.26 -13.30 1.48
C THR A 220 -26.84 -13.38 2.89
N PRO A 221 -27.75 -12.46 3.29
CA PRO A 221 -28.34 -12.44 4.65
C PRO A 221 -29.03 -13.74 5.08
N ASP A 222 -29.52 -14.53 4.13
CA ASP A 222 -30.14 -15.85 4.38
C ASP A 222 -29.10 -16.97 4.59
N SER A 223 -27.80 -16.67 4.45
CA SER A 223 -26.71 -17.64 4.55
C SER A 223 -26.78 -18.79 3.52
N GLN A 224 -27.46 -18.62 2.40
CA GLN A 224 -27.64 -19.66 1.39
C GLN A 224 -26.76 -19.45 0.15
N HIS A 225 -26.27 -18.24 -0.08
CA HIS A 225 -25.42 -17.92 -1.23
C HIS A 225 -24.17 -17.16 -0.80
N LEU A 226 -23.15 -17.25 -1.65
CA LEU A 226 -21.95 -16.39 -1.62
C LEU A 226 -21.89 -15.58 -2.91
N VAL A 227 -21.53 -14.31 -2.79
CA VAL A 227 -21.25 -13.44 -3.93
C VAL A 227 -19.75 -13.15 -3.94
N PHE A 228 -19.12 -13.19 -5.10
CA PHE A 228 -17.67 -12.97 -5.22
C PHE A 228 -17.30 -12.43 -6.59
N SER A 229 -16.10 -11.85 -6.71
CA SER A 229 -15.54 -11.44 -7.99
C SER A 229 -14.54 -12.46 -8.51
N GLY A 230 -14.36 -12.50 -9.85
CA GLY A 230 -13.39 -13.36 -10.51
C GLY A 230 -13.51 -13.25 -12.03
N LEU A 231 -12.70 -14.03 -12.74
CA LEU A 231 -12.82 -14.16 -14.19
C LEU A 231 -12.75 -15.64 -14.58
N ARG A 232 -13.89 -16.23 -14.96
CA ARG A 232 -14.03 -17.65 -15.28
C ARG A 232 -14.03 -17.85 -16.80
N LYS A 233 -12.93 -17.47 -17.47
CA LYS A 233 -12.67 -17.62 -18.91
C LYS A 233 -11.37 -18.38 -19.13
N ALA A 234 -11.28 -19.13 -20.22
CA ALA A 234 -10.10 -19.96 -20.53
C ALA A 234 -8.80 -19.13 -20.68
N ASP A 235 -8.90 -17.91 -21.17
CA ASP A 235 -7.82 -16.97 -21.43
C ASP A 235 -7.74 -15.82 -20.41
N ALA A 236 -8.26 -16.03 -19.20
CA ALA A 236 -8.35 -15.02 -18.14
C ALA A 236 -7.01 -14.35 -17.82
N GLU A 237 -5.88 -15.05 -17.97
CA GLU A 237 -4.55 -14.49 -17.70
C GLU A 237 -4.11 -13.42 -18.70
N TYR A 238 -4.74 -13.34 -19.87
CA TYR A 238 -4.49 -12.35 -20.91
C TYR A 238 -5.46 -11.17 -20.87
N GLU A 239 -6.51 -11.29 -20.03
CA GLU A 239 -7.58 -10.29 -19.89
C GLU A 239 -7.39 -9.46 -18.64
N TRP A 240 -6.32 -8.67 -18.60
CA TRP A 240 -6.15 -7.76 -17.49
C TRP A 240 -7.22 -6.65 -17.53
N ARG A 241 -7.57 -6.07 -16.37
CA ARG A 241 -8.72 -5.16 -16.22
C ARG A 241 -10.07 -5.80 -16.56
N GLU A 242 -10.19 -7.12 -16.38
CA GLU A 242 -11.46 -7.83 -16.49
C GLU A 242 -11.73 -8.61 -15.21
N SER A 243 -12.89 -8.50 -14.69
CA SER A 243 -13.46 -9.36 -13.64
C SER A 243 -14.96 -9.19 -13.60
N GLU A 244 -15.65 -10.25 -13.19
CA GLU A 244 -17.10 -10.28 -13.11
C GLU A 244 -17.56 -10.64 -11.71
N ILE A 245 -18.80 -10.31 -11.40
CA ILE A 245 -19.45 -10.74 -10.17
C ILE A 245 -20.21 -12.04 -10.43
N TYR A 246 -20.07 -12.98 -9.49
CA TYR A 246 -20.72 -14.27 -9.50
C TYR A 246 -21.52 -14.50 -8.21
N SER A 247 -22.60 -15.27 -8.31
CA SER A 247 -23.32 -15.83 -7.18
C SER A 247 -23.13 -17.34 -7.14
N LEU A 248 -22.89 -17.90 -5.97
CA LEU A 248 -22.72 -19.33 -5.69
C LEU A 248 -23.79 -19.81 -4.73
N ALA A 249 -24.63 -20.74 -5.13
CA ALA A 249 -25.60 -21.39 -4.26
C ALA A 249 -24.93 -22.52 -3.42
N LEU A 250 -25.11 -22.51 -2.12
CA LEU A 250 -24.50 -23.52 -1.24
C LEU A 250 -25.17 -24.87 -1.32
N ALA A 251 -26.43 -24.93 -1.73
CA ALA A 251 -27.23 -26.15 -1.77
C ALA A 251 -26.68 -27.16 -2.79
N ASP A 252 -26.33 -26.70 -3.97
CA ASP A 252 -25.93 -27.53 -5.11
C ASP A 252 -24.58 -27.11 -5.72
N GLY A 253 -23.98 -26.01 -5.27
CA GLY A 253 -22.72 -25.48 -5.81
C GLY A 253 -22.87 -24.75 -7.14
N HIS A 254 -24.12 -24.43 -7.59
CA HIS A 254 -24.35 -23.74 -8.83
C HIS A 254 -23.78 -22.31 -8.80
N ILE A 255 -22.97 -21.97 -9.82
CA ILE A 255 -22.37 -20.63 -9.98
C ILE A 255 -23.07 -19.91 -11.14
N THR A 256 -23.61 -18.73 -10.85
CA THR A 256 -24.25 -17.85 -11.83
C THR A 256 -23.41 -16.58 -12.02
N GLN A 257 -23.06 -16.25 -13.25
CA GLN A 257 -22.44 -14.97 -13.60
C GLN A 257 -23.51 -13.86 -13.57
N LEU A 258 -23.22 -12.76 -12.86
CA LEU A 258 -24.16 -11.65 -12.66
C LEU A 258 -23.81 -10.42 -13.50
N THR A 259 -22.53 -10.24 -13.85
CA THR A 259 -22.06 -9.12 -14.69
C THR A 259 -21.35 -9.64 -15.94
N ASP A 260 -21.30 -8.82 -16.98
CA ASP A 260 -20.73 -9.18 -18.30
C ASP A 260 -20.20 -7.96 -19.06
N ARG A 261 -19.92 -6.88 -18.33
CA ARG A 261 -19.41 -5.65 -18.91
C ARG A 261 -17.93 -5.82 -19.27
N ARG A 262 -17.49 -5.19 -20.35
CA ARG A 262 -16.04 -5.10 -20.63
C ARG A 262 -15.40 -4.11 -19.64
N GLY A 263 -14.70 -4.65 -18.68
CA GLY A 263 -14.05 -3.91 -17.59
C GLY A 263 -14.22 -4.64 -16.25
N PRO A 264 -13.42 -4.29 -15.25
CA PRO A 264 -13.49 -4.98 -13.97
C PRO A 264 -14.76 -4.61 -13.22
N ASP A 265 -15.47 -5.62 -12.74
CA ASP A 265 -16.50 -5.53 -11.71
C ASP A 265 -16.00 -6.29 -10.48
N SER A 266 -15.90 -5.62 -9.31
CA SER A 266 -15.23 -6.17 -8.14
C SER A 266 -15.80 -5.64 -6.82
N GLY A 267 -15.40 -6.28 -5.70
CA GLY A 267 -15.79 -5.87 -4.35
C GLY A 267 -17.29 -5.87 -4.12
N PRO A 268 -18.01 -6.99 -4.40
CA PRO A 268 -19.44 -7.05 -4.18
C PRO A 268 -19.76 -6.89 -2.69
N ALA A 269 -20.84 -6.17 -2.38
CA ALA A 269 -21.41 -6.03 -1.04
C ALA A 269 -22.92 -6.22 -1.14
N VAL A 270 -23.47 -7.20 -0.41
CA VAL A 270 -24.89 -7.53 -0.44
C VAL A 270 -25.67 -6.57 0.50
N SER A 271 -26.82 -6.08 0.03
CA SER A 271 -27.68 -5.21 0.86
C SER A 271 -28.23 -5.95 2.09
N PRO A 272 -28.52 -5.24 3.20
CA PRO A 272 -29.03 -5.88 4.43
C PRO A 272 -30.34 -6.66 4.27
N ASP A 273 -31.14 -6.32 3.28
CA ASP A 273 -32.40 -7.01 2.94
C ASP A 273 -32.21 -8.15 1.91
N GLY A 274 -30.98 -8.36 1.43
CA GLY A 274 -30.64 -9.41 0.46
C GLY A 274 -31.18 -9.20 -0.95
N ARG A 275 -31.60 -8.00 -1.31
CA ARG A 275 -32.23 -7.75 -2.64
C ARG A 275 -31.30 -7.18 -3.68
N LEU A 276 -30.21 -6.51 -3.23
CA LEU A 276 -29.29 -5.79 -4.09
C LEU A 276 -27.84 -6.17 -3.80
N ILE A 277 -27.00 -5.97 -4.81
CA ILE A 277 -25.54 -6.06 -4.73
C ILE A 277 -24.99 -4.69 -5.13
N ALA A 278 -24.16 -4.08 -4.27
CA ALA A 278 -23.29 -2.98 -4.62
C ALA A 278 -21.95 -3.51 -5.08
N TYR A 279 -21.32 -2.86 -6.04
CA TYR A 279 -19.99 -3.25 -6.52
C TYR A 279 -19.27 -2.07 -7.19
N THR A 280 -17.96 -2.14 -7.29
CA THR A 280 -17.16 -1.13 -7.98
C THR A 280 -16.68 -1.64 -9.32
N GLY A 281 -16.54 -0.75 -10.29
CA GLY A 281 -16.05 -1.11 -11.62
C GLY A 281 -15.98 0.08 -12.55
N TYR A 282 -15.54 -0.16 -13.78
CA TYR A 282 -15.48 0.84 -14.86
C TYR A 282 -15.47 0.18 -16.23
N ASP A 283 -15.86 0.93 -17.26
CA ASP A 283 -15.73 0.48 -18.65
C ASP A 283 -14.25 0.54 -19.06
N ASN A 284 -13.70 -0.59 -19.52
CA ASN A 284 -12.32 -0.67 -19.96
C ASN A 284 -12.12 0.09 -21.27
N THR A 285 -11.20 1.03 -21.25
CA THR A 285 -10.75 1.84 -22.40
C THR A 285 -9.25 1.72 -22.56
N ASP A 286 -8.67 2.43 -23.52
CA ASP A 286 -7.22 2.54 -23.69
C ASP A 286 -6.56 3.56 -22.73
N ASP A 287 -7.33 4.13 -21.80
CA ASP A 287 -6.82 5.02 -20.78
C ASP A 287 -5.91 4.29 -19.79
N THR A 288 -4.80 4.91 -19.41
CA THR A 288 -3.87 4.32 -18.44
C THR A 288 -4.39 4.45 -17.01
N TYR A 289 -5.24 5.45 -16.75
CA TYR A 289 -5.95 5.66 -15.50
C TYR A 289 -7.46 5.81 -15.74
N ILE A 290 -8.25 5.00 -15.06
CA ILE A 290 -9.71 5.04 -15.13
C ILE A 290 -10.26 5.16 -13.72
N VAL A 291 -11.12 6.15 -13.49
CA VAL A 291 -11.81 6.33 -12.21
C VAL A 291 -12.86 5.23 -12.04
N SER A 292 -12.73 4.46 -10.97
CA SER A 292 -13.71 3.45 -10.60
C SER A 292 -15.05 4.11 -10.23
N LYS A 293 -16.14 3.42 -10.49
CA LYS A 293 -17.51 3.85 -10.22
C LYS A 293 -18.20 2.87 -9.29
N LEU A 294 -19.20 3.33 -8.56
CA LEU A 294 -20.05 2.50 -7.71
C LEU A 294 -21.36 2.21 -8.39
N TYR A 295 -21.69 0.94 -8.51
CA TYR A 295 -22.91 0.42 -9.12
C TYR A 295 -23.75 -0.34 -8.10
N VAL A 296 -25.02 -0.51 -8.41
CA VAL A 296 -25.93 -1.46 -7.75
C VAL A 296 -26.69 -2.27 -8.80
N MET A 297 -27.01 -3.52 -8.48
CA MET A 297 -27.85 -4.41 -9.29
C MET A 297 -28.74 -5.29 -8.41
N GLY A 298 -29.75 -5.92 -8.98
CA GLY A 298 -30.52 -6.97 -8.31
C GLY A 298 -29.66 -8.24 -8.09
N MET A 299 -30.09 -9.11 -7.18
CA MET A 299 -29.43 -10.40 -6.92
C MET A 299 -29.43 -11.33 -8.15
N ASP A 300 -30.26 -11.05 -9.14
CA ASP A 300 -30.30 -11.75 -10.44
C ASP A 300 -29.41 -11.11 -11.52
N GLY A 301 -28.58 -10.13 -11.17
CA GLY A 301 -27.71 -9.39 -12.09
C GLY A 301 -28.42 -8.35 -12.96
N LYS A 302 -29.74 -8.16 -12.78
CA LYS A 302 -30.53 -7.21 -13.55
C LYS A 302 -30.66 -5.83 -12.87
N ASN A 303 -31.26 -4.88 -13.58
CA ASN A 303 -31.53 -3.52 -13.09
C ASN A 303 -30.26 -2.79 -12.58
N ARG A 304 -29.16 -2.97 -13.31
CA ARG A 304 -27.88 -2.30 -13.01
C ARG A 304 -28.03 -0.80 -13.09
N ARG A 305 -27.50 -0.10 -12.10
CA ARG A 305 -27.52 1.37 -12.02
C ARG A 305 -26.20 1.90 -11.51
N LEU A 306 -25.70 2.95 -12.15
CA LEU A 306 -24.58 3.74 -11.70
C LEU A 306 -25.05 4.69 -10.58
N LEU A 307 -24.41 4.66 -9.40
CA LEU A 307 -24.76 5.55 -8.29
C LEU A 307 -23.88 6.80 -8.20
N THR A 308 -22.63 6.72 -8.68
CA THR A 308 -21.65 7.82 -8.57
C THR A 308 -21.42 8.54 -9.89
N GLU A 309 -22.51 8.74 -10.67
CA GLU A 309 -22.43 9.54 -11.90
C GLU A 309 -21.95 10.97 -11.58
N GLY A 310 -20.99 11.47 -12.37
CA GLY A 310 -20.41 12.79 -12.16
C GLY A 310 -19.42 12.91 -10.98
N PHE A 311 -19.24 11.85 -10.19
CA PHE A 311 -18.23 11.83 -9.14
C PHE A 311 -16.89 11.35 -9.74
N ASP A 312 -15.98 12.31 -9.94
CA ASP A 312 -14.69 12.06 -10.59
C ASP A 312 -13.59 11.66 -9.57
N ARG A 313 -13.94 10.73 -8.69
CA ARG A 313 -13.06 10.07 -7.71
C ARG A 313 -13.44 8.60 -7.60
N SER A 314 -12.49 7.76 -7.20
CA SER A 314 -12.73 6.32 -7.06
C SER A 314 -13.32 5.98 -5.69
N PRO A 315 -14.56 5.47 -5.62
CA PRO A 315 -15.11 4.90 -4.38
C PRO A 315 -14.33 3.64 -3.99
N ALA A 316 -14.00 3.52 -2.72
CA ALA A 316 -13.36 2.34 -2.15
C ALA A 316 -14.16 1.79 -0.97
N ARG A 317 -14.21 0.46 -0.82
CA ARG A 317 -14.84 -0.25 0.30
C ARG A 317 -16.31 0.14 0.52
N PRO A 318 -17.22 -0.20 -0.39
CA PRO A 318 -18.62 0.10 -0.23
C PRO A 318 -19.20 -0.63 0.99
N ILE A 319 -19.88 0.10 1.88
CA ILE A 319 -20.57 -0.42 3.07
C ILE A 319 -22.02 0.07 3.01
N TRP A 320 -22.95 -0.87 3.02
CA TRP A 320 -24.37 -0.54 3.03
C TRP A 320 -24.79 0.19 4.31
N ALA A 321 -25.63 1.21 4.17
CA ALA A 321 -26.40 1.71 5.29
C ALA A 321 -27.34 0.60 5.78
N ASN A 322 -27.48 0.44 7.10
CA ASN A 322 -28.25 -0.65 7.68
C ASN A 322 -29.75 -0.64 7.28
N ASP A 323 -30.29 0.53 7.01
CA ASP A 323 -31.68 0.71 6.53
C ASP A 323 -31.84 0.56 5.01
N GLY A 324 -30.76 0.21 4.30
CA GLY A 324 -30.74 0.09 2.84
C GLY A 324 -30.87 1.39 2.08
N SER A 325 -30.82 2.55 2.75
CA SER A 325 -31.06 3.87 2.13
C SER A 325 -29.96 4.31 1.17
N GLY A 326 -28.74 3.73 1.29
CA GLY A 326 -27.59 4.07 0.45
C GLY A 326 -26.34 3.34 0.87
N ILE A 327 -25.21 3.86 0.39
CA ILE A 327 -23.89 3.21 0.53
C ILE A 327 -22.87 4.23 1.02
N TYR A 328 -22.14 3.87 2.07
CA TYR A 328 -20.96 4.56 2.53
C TYR A 328 -19.73 4.03 1.78
N PHE A 329 -18.77 4.90 1.51
CA PHE A 329 -17.49 4.53 0.91
C PHE A 329 -16.40 5.56 1.28
N THR A 330 -15.14 5.18 1.26
CA THR A 330 -14.03 6.12 1.36
C THR A 330 -13.58 6.54 -0.04
N SER A 331 -13.02 7.73 -0.16
CA SER A 331 -12.45 8.20 -1.42
C SER A 331 -11.33 9.19 -1.19
N GLU A 332 -10.28 9.05 -2.02
CA GLU A 332 -9.17 9.99 -2.12
C GLU A 332 -9.63 11.28 -2.83
N ASP A 333 -9.31 12.43 -2.25
CA ASP A 333 -9.51 13.74 -2.88
C ASP A 333 -8.40 14.70 -2.47
N ARG A 334 -7.51 15.06 -3.40
CA ARG A 334 -6.46 16.09 -3.22
C ARG A 334 -5.63 15.90 -1.95
N GLY A 335 -5.09 14.72 -1.78
CA GLY A 335 -4.23 14.36 -0.63
C GLY A 335 -4.97 13.97 0.64
N SER A 336 -6.29 14.07 0.67
CA SER A 336 -7.13 13.69 1.82
C SER A 336 -7.98 12.47 1.51
N ASP A 337 -8.30 11.69 2.54
CA ASP A 337 -9.26 10.59 2.50
C ASP A 337 -10.39 10.86 3.47
N ASN A 338 -11.62 10.79 3.00
CA ASN A 338 -12.81 11.02 3.79
C ASN A 338 -13.89 9.96 3.50
N LEU A 339 -14.84 9.83 4.44
CA LEU A 339 -16.04 9.00 4.28
C LEU A 339 -17.11 9.77 3.52
N TYR A 340 -17.69 9.13 2.51
CA TYR A 340 -18.79 9.64 1.70
C TYR A 340 -20.03 8.75 1.84
N PHE A 341 -21.17 9.29 1.50
CA PHE A 341 -22.44 8.57 1.40
C PHE A 341 -23.12 8.91 0.07
N VAL A 342 -23.63 7.89 -0.61
CA VAL A 342 -24.51 8.06 -1.78
C VAL A 342 -25.85 7.38 -1.54
N ALA A 343 -26.95 8.10 -1.75
CA ALA A 343 -28.29 7.55 -1.58
C ALA A 343 -28.61 6.50 -2.67
N LEU A 344 -29.31 5.44 -2.31
CA LEU A 344 -29.73 4.41 -3.27
C LEU A 344 -30.58 4.97 -4.43
N ARG A 345 -31.35 6.03 -4.22
CA ARG A 345 -32.09 6.74 -5.28
C ARG A 345 -31.18 7.46 -6.29
N GLY A 346 -29.88 7.53 -6.04
CA GLY A 346 -28.90 8.29 -6.82
C GLY A 346 -28.73 9.73 -6.30
N GLY A 347 -27.93 10.51 -7.01
CA GLY A 347 -27.54 11.88 -6.66
C GLY A 347 -26.04 11.98 -6.40
N ALA A 348 -25.56 13.21 -6.18
CA ALA A 348 -24.14 13.43 -5.89
C ALA A 348 -23.77 12.83 -4.53
N PRO A 349 -22.66 12.08 -4.43
CA PRO A 349 -22.13 11.63 -3.16
C PRO A 349 -21.87 12.81 -2.21
N GLN A 350 -22.26 12.65 -0.94
CA GLN A 350 -22.09 13.65 0.10
C GLN A 350 -20.94 13.24 1.02
N ALA A 351 -20.04 14.17 1.32
CA ALA A 351 -19.00 13.94 2.32
C ALA A 351 -19.64 13.83 3.71
N VAL A 352 -19.50 12.68 4.35
CA VAL A 352 -19.94 12.43 5.73
C VAL A 352 -18.93 13.03 6.71
N THR A 353 -17.64 12.75 6.50
CA THR A 353 -16.56 13.41 7.25
C THR A 353 -15.88 14.45 6.37
N GLN A 354 -15.34 15.47 7.01
CA GLN A 354 -14.61 16.53 6.33
C GLN A 354 -13.34 16.83 7.13
N GLY A 355 -12.24 17.05 6.43
CA GLY A 355 -10.97 17.41 7.07
C GLY A 355 -9.78 17.17 6.16
N VAL A 356 -8.69 17.84 6.50
CA VAL A 356 -7.36 17.60 5.92
C VAL A 356 -6.74 16.43 6.67
N GLN A 357 -7.10 15.22 6.27
CA GLN A 357 -6.82 13.98 6.98
C GLN A 357 -6.79 12.79 6.03
N GLN A 358 -6.24 11.69 6.49
CA GLN A 358 -6.40 10.37 5.87
C GLN A 358 -7.22 9.48 6.81
N LEU A 359 -8.50 9.32 6.50
CA LEU A 359 -9.44 8.51 7.27
C LEU A 359 -9.85 7.27 6.48
N GLN A 360 -9.48 6.10 6.99
CA GLN A 360 -9.92 4.82 6.45
C GLN A 360 -10.94 4.19 7.39
N VAL A 361 -12.22 4.26 7.03
CA VAL A 361 -13.30 3.58 7.77
C VAL A 361 -13.34 2.11 7.35
N THR A 362 -13.32 1.22 8.34
CA THR A 362 -13.28 -0.25 8.13
C THR A 362 -14.49 -0.98 8.69
N SER A 363 -15.27 -0.33 9.54
CA SER A 363 -16.44 -0.95 10.19
C SER A 363 -17.52 0.09 10.47
N ILE A 364 -18.77 -0.25 10.15
CA ILE A 364 -19.98 0.53 10.49
C ILE A 364 -21.01 -0.45 11.06
N THR A 365 -21.52 -0.16 12.25
CA THR A 365 -22.50 -1.00 12.92
C THR A 365 -23.95 -0.61 12.58
N LYS A 366 -24.89 -1.50 12.93
CA LYS A 366 -26.34 -1.27 12.71
C LYS A 366 -26.87 -0.03 13.43
N ASN A 367 -26.28 0.37 14.55
CA ASN A 367 -26.67 1.56 15.31
C ASN A 367 -25.96 2.85 14.83
N GLY A 368 -25.19 2.79 13.71
CA GLY A 368 -24.55 3.94 13.09
C GLY A 368 -23.26 4.39 13.77
N MET A 369 -22.57 3.50 14.50
CA MET A 369 -21.19 3.72 14.93
C MET A 369 -20.22 3.30 13.83
N ALA A 370 -19.22 4.12 13.57
CA ALA A 370 -18.15 3.86 12.63
C ALA A 370 -16.81 3.78 13.36
N ALA A 371 -15.93 2.89 12.90
CA ALA A 371 -14.53 2.81 13.35
C ALA A 371 -13.59 2.80 12.14
N GLY A 372 -12.41 3.36 12.32
CA GLY A 372 -11.40 3.46 11.28
C GLY A 372 -10.03 3.82 11.84
N VAL A 373 -9.09 4.06 10.94
CA VAL A 373 -7.77 4.61 11.26
C VAL A 373 -7.69 6.01 10.68
N LEU A 374 -7.22 6.96 11.48
CA LEU A 374 -7.05 8.35 11.07
C LEU A 374 -5.61 8.79 11.28
N SER A 375 -5.03 9.44 10.27
CA SER A 375 -3.73 10.10 10.29
C SER A 375 -3.84 11.51 9.73
N ASN A 376 -2.98 12.43 10.19
CA ASN A 376 -2.80 13.77 9.64
C ASN A 376 -1.33 14.18 9.70
N ALA A 377 -1.01 15.43 9.39
CA ALA A 377 0.38 15.91 9.30
C ALA A 377 1.22 15.72 10.57
N THR A 378 0.61 15.70 11.73
CA THR A 378 1.29 15.65 13.05
C THR A 378 0.93 14.41 13.87
N GLU A 379 -0.11 13.68 13.46
CA GLU A 379 -0.60 12.49 14.16
C GLU A 379 -0.43 11.26 13.27
N PRO A 380 0.37 10.28 13.68
CA PRO A 380 0.41 8.96 13.05
C PRO A 380 -0.96 8.29 13.07
N GLY A 381 -1.13 7.23 12.29
CA GLY A 381 -2.38 6.51 12.25
C GLY A 381 -2.77 5.90 13.58
N ASP A 382 -3.92 6.33 14.12
CA ASP A 382 -4.53 5.81 15.33
C ASP A 382 -5.96 5.32 15.09
N VAL A 383 -6.46 4.39 15.92
CA VAL A 383 -7.85 3.94 15.87
C VAL A 383 -8.75 5.10 16.31
N VAL A 384 -9.77 5.34 15.49
CA VAL A 384 -10.83 6.31 15.78
C VAL A 384 -12.19 5.66 15.71
N ALA A 385 -13.15 6.22 16.47
CA ALA A 385 -14.58 5.90 16.31
C ALA A 385 -15.42 7.16 16.38
N PHE A 386 -16.58 7.10 15.76
CA PHE A 386 -17.54 8.20 15.73
C PHE A 386 -18.96 7.72 15.38
N SER A 387 -19.96 8.50 15.72
CA SER A 387 -21.33 8.28 15.28
C SER A 387 -21.56 8.91 13.92
N LEU A 388 -22.24 8.24 13.00
CA LEU A 388 -22.66 8.80 11.71
C LEU A 388 -23.62 9.99 11.85
N LYS A 389 -24.30 10.12 13.00
CA LYS A 389 -25.16 11.29 13.31
C LYS A 389 -24.34 12.52 13.73
N SER A 390 -23.14 12.31 14.24
CA SER A 390 -22.17 13.36 14.61
C SER A 390 -20.78 12.90 14.13
N PRO A 391 -20.47 13.06 12.84
CA PRO A 391 -19.34 12.37 12.18
C PRO A 391 -18.00 13.07 12.45
N THR A 392 -17.69 13.27 13.74
CA THR A 392 -16.39 13.78 14.19
C THR A 392 -15.58 12.62 14.77
N PRO A 393 -14.52 12.16 14.09
CA PRO A 393 -13.68 11.07 14.59
C PRO A 393 -13.05 11.41 15.94
N LYS A 394 -13.22 10.52 16.91
CA LYS A 394 -12.56 10.59 18.22
C LYS A 394 -11.41 9.59 18.25
N LYS A 395 -10.20 10.05 18.56
CA LYS A 395 -9.01 9.22 18.75
C LYS A 395 -9.19 8.32 19.97
N LEU A 396 -8.95 7.01 19.80
CA LEU A 396 -9.13 5.99 20.83
C LEU A 396 -7.80 5.35 21.26
N THR A 397 -6.79 5.36 20.38
CA THR A 397 -5.43 4.88 20.68
C THR A 397 -4.45 6.04 20.55
N ASP A 398 -3.27 5.88 21.13
CA ASP A 398 -2.14 6.82 21.02
C ASP A 398 -0.85 6.00 21.07
N VAL A 399 -0.66 5.14 20.03
CA VAL A 399 0.36 4.09 20.08
C VAL A 399 1.79 4.61 19.97
N ASN A 400 1.98 5.87 19.52
CA ASN A 400 3.28 6.54 19.42
C ASN A 400 3.34 7.84 20.25
N GLY A 401 2.39 8.07 21.16
CA GLY A 401 2.31 9.28 21.95
C GLY A 401 3.55 9.52 22.81
N ASP A 402 4.06 8.47 23.45
CA ASP A 402 5.28 8.49 24.25
C ASP A 402 6.54 8.79 23.42
N LEU A 403 6.58 8.33 22.15
CA LEU A 403 7.68 8.62 21.24
C LEU A 403 7.65 10.05 20.73
N LEU A 404 6.48 10.65 20.64
CA LEU A 404 6.28 12.01 20.14
C LEU A 404 6.29 13.06 21.26
N GLU A 405 6.09 12.65 22.51
CA GLU A 405 6.06 13.55 23.65
C GLU A 405 7.35 14.37 23.76
N GLY A 406 7.20 15.68 23.82
CA GLY A 406 8.32 16.62 23.92
C GLY A 406 9.18 16.75 22.66
N ARG A 407 8.73 16.18 21.51
CA ARG A 407 9.44 16.31 20.24
C ARG A 407 8.81 17.39 19.37
N LYS A 408 9.68 18.11 18.68
CA LYS A 408 9.27 19.14 17.72
C LYS A 408 9.17 18.51 16.34
N LEU A 409 8.01 18.58 15.74
CA LEU A 409 7.76 18.17 14.37
C LEU A 409 7.91 19.34 13.40
N GLY A 410 8.32 19.04 12.19
CA GLY A 410 8.36 20.00 11.10
C GLY A 410 6.94 20.40 10.66
N ALA A 411 6.71 21.70 10.47
CA ALA A 411 5.44 22.20 9.97
C ALA A 411 5.24 21.77 8.50
N GLN A 412 4.09 21.16 8.21
CA GLN A 412 3.66 20.85 6.84
C GLN A 412 2.89 22.05 6.28
N GLU A 413 3.31 22.54 5.11
CA GLU A 413 2.65 23.62 4.38
C GLU A 413 2.18 23.10 3.03
N GLU A 414 0.88 23.19 2.75
CA GLU A 414 0.31 22.90 1.43
C GLU A 414 0.64 24.03 0.46
N ILE A 415 0.99 23.67 -0.78
CA ILE A 415 1.22 24.61 -1.88
C ILE A 415 0.46 24.17 -3.13
N TRP A 416 0.03 25.16 -3.90
CA TRP A 416 -0.46 24.99 -5.26
C TRP A 416 0.33 25.89 -6.19
N TYR A 417 0.73 25.37 -7.32
CA TYR A 417 1.50 26.11 -8.31
C TYR A 417 1.06 25.79 -9.73
N ASP A 418 1.26 26.78 -10.61
CA ASP A 418 0.94 26.61 -12.02
C ASP A 418 2.04 25.82 -12.73
N SER A 419 1.64 24.98 -13.68
CA SER A 419 2.52 24.19 -14.51
C SER A 419 2.14 24.26 -15.97
N VAL A 420 2.93 23.62 -16.83
CA VAL A 420 2.73 23.62 -18.28
C VAL A 420 1.36 23.05 -18.66
N GLY A 421 0.84 23.51 -19.81
CA GLY A 421 -0.49 23.10 -20.28
C GLY A 421 -1.65 23.61 -19.40
N GLY A 422 -1.42 24.66 -18.59
CA GLY A 422 -2.46 25.27 -17.72
C GLY A 422 -2.87 24.40 -16.54
N LYS A 423 -2.10 23.35 -16.21
CA LYS A 423 -2.37 22.49 -15.05
C LYS A 423 -1.93 23.18 -13.76
N LYS A 424 -2.70 22.94 -12.68
CA LYS A 424 -2.32 23.28 -11.30
C LYS A 424 -1.91 22.01 -10.57
N VAL A 425 -0.77 22.09 -9.89
CA VAL A 425 -0.19 20.95 -9.18
C VAL A 425 -0.18 21.24 -7.69
N GLN A 426 -0.63 20.26 -6.91
CA GLN A 426 -0.58 20.29 -5.44
C GLN A 426 0.71 19.67 -4.93
N GLY A 427 1.24 20.25 -3.88
CA GLY A 427 2.36 19.69 -3.14
C GLY A 427 2.38 20.18 -1.70
N TRP A 428 3.34 19.68 -0.96
CA TRP A 428 3.55 20.04 0.44
C TRP A 428 5.04 20.24 0.72
N ILE A 429 5.29 21.11 1.67
CA ILE A 429 6.62 21.40 2.18
C ILE A 429 6.65 21.03 3.65
N VAL A 430 7.55 20.11 4.05
CA VAL A 430 7.86 19.92 5.48
C VAL A 430 9.10 20.74 5.80
N LYS A 431 8.94 21.71 6.69
CA LYS A 431 10.00 22.61 7.13
C LYS A 431 10.74 22.05 8.36
N PRO A 432 12.01 22.38 8.58
CA PRO A 432 12.69 22.05 9.84
C PRO A 432 11.89 22.50 11.08
N PRO A 433 11.93 21.76 12.20
CA PRO A 433 11.16 22.10 13.41
C PRO A 433 11.39 23.52 13.95
N ASP A 434 12.62 24.01 13.90
CA ASP A 434 13.00 25.37 14.31
C ASP A 434 13.26 26.27 13.09
N PHE A 435 12.33 26.25 12.12
CA PHE A 435 12.44 26.98 10.87
C PHE A 435 12.52 28.50 11.10
N ASP A 436 13.54 29.13 10.49
CA ASP A 436 13.76 30.57 10.47
C ASP A 436 13.78 31.05 9.02
N PRO A 437 12.83 31.87 8.57
CA PRO A 437 12.74 32.29 7.17
C PRO A 437 13.92 33.19 6.71
N SER A 438 14.72 33.69 7.65
CA SER A 438 15.95 34.47 7.33
C SER A 438 17.14 33.58 6.94
N LYS A 439 17.07 32.29 7.22
CA LYS A 439 18.12 31.32 6.91
C LYS A 439 17.90 30.64 5.57
N LYS A 440 18.95 30.04 5.04
CA LYS A 440 18.91 29.23 3.84
C LYS A 440 18.98 27.74 4.19
N TYR A 441 18.16 26.95 3.51
CA TYR A 441 18.03 25.51 3.76
C TYR A 441 18.27 24.69 2.50
N PRO A 442 18.86 23.50 2.59
CA PRO A 442 18.88 22.55 1.48
C PRO A 442 17.47 22.09 1.17
N LEU A 443 17.16 21.93 -0.11
CA LEU A 443 15.89 21.41 -0.60
C LEU A 443 16.04 19.94 -1.02
N MET A 444 15.13 19.09 -0.53
CA MET A 444 14.96 17.72 -0.99
C MET A 444 13.63 17.58 -1.72
N LEU A 445 13.67 17.38 -3.04
CA LEU A 445 12.50 16.96 -3.82
C LEU A 445 12.35 15.44 -3.68
N TYR A 446 11.24 15.00 -3.07
CA TYR A 446 10.91 13.59 -2.92
C TYR A 446 9.72 13.21 -3.80
N ILE A 447 9.91 12.28 -4.75
CA ILE A 447 8.94 11.94 -5.80
C ILE A 447 8.29 10.60 -5.49
N HIS A 448 6.94 10.54 -5.51
CA HIS A 448 6.20 9.31 -5.28
C HIS A 448 6.30 8.31 -6.43
N GLY A 449 6.00 7.04 -6.13
CA GLY A 449 5.89 5.97 -7.11
C GLY A 449 4.54 5.95 -7.83
N GLY A 450 4.38 4.97 -8.68
CA GLY A 450 3.18 4.79 -9.50
C GLY A 450 3.57 4.59 -10.96
N PRO A 451 3.15 5.44 -11.91
CA PRO A 451 2.83 6.87 -11.80
C PRO A 451 1.47 7.21 -11.17
N HIS A 452 0.48 6.33 -11.30
CA HIS A 452 -0.83 6.49 -10.70
C HIS A 452 -0.77 6.17 -9.21
N GLY A 453 -0.51 7.19 -8.42
CA GLY A 453 -0.44 7.20 -6.97
C GLY A 453 -0.62 8.63 -6.46
N MET A 454 -0.66 8.83 -5.15
CA MET A 454 -0.86 10.14 -4.56
C MET A 454 -0.10 10.23 -3.22
N TYR A 455 0.63 11.32 -3.01
CA TYR A 455 0.97 11.73 -1.67
C TYR A 455 -0.24 12.34 -0.97
N GLY A 456 -0.38 12.03 0.31
CA GLY A 456 -1.43 12.58 1.15
C GLY A 456 -0.90 13.42 2.29
N VAL A 457 -1.84 13.93 3.07
CA VAL A 457 -1.59 14.80 4.23
C VAL A 457 -1.24 14.03 5.51
N GLY A 458 -1.18 12.70 5.46
CA GLY A 458 -0.86 11.87 6.62
C GLY A 458 0.56 12.05 7.13
N PHE A 459 0.79 11.62 8.37
CA PHE A 459 2.10 11.63 8.99
C PHE A 459 3.10 10.79 8.19
N ASN A 460 4.26 11.38 7.90
CA ASN A 460 5.36 10.66 7.26
C ASN A 460 6.62 10.77 8.11
N PHE A 461 6.98 9.66 8.76
CA PHE A 461 8.15 9.60 9.64
C PHE A 461 9.45 10.02 8.93
N GLU A 462 9.67 9.56 7.69
CA GLU A 462 10.88 9.85 6.93
C GLU A 462 10.99 11.35 6.61
N PHE A 463 9.89 11.98 6.16
CA PHE A 463 9.90 13.41 5.84
C PHE A 463 10.11 14.25 7.08
N GLN A 464 9.49 13.88 8.20
CA GLN A 464 9.69 14.53 9.49
C GLN A 464 11.14 14.34 9.99
N ASN A 465 11.74 13.16 9.79
CA ASN A 465 13.13 12.89 10.17
C ASN A 465 14.11 13.68 9.30
N HIS A 466 13.88 13.79 7.98
CA HIS A 466 14.70 14.63 7.12
C HIS A 466 14.58 16.12 7.49
N ALA A 467 13.39 16.58 7.81
CA ALA A 467 13.16 17.95 8.29
C ALA A 467 13.87 18.22 9.63
N ALA A 468 13.83 17.25 10.57
CA ALA A 468 14.56 17.35 11.84
C ALA A 468 16.09 17.44 11.66
N GLU A 469 16.63 16.95 10.54
CA GLU A 469 18.04 17.07 10.14
C GLU A 469 18.33 18.33 9.30
N GLY A 470 17.35 19.23 9.19
CA GLY A 470 17.55 20.56 8.60
C GLY A 470 17.26 20.65 7.10
N TYR A 471 16.63 19.67 6.49
CA TYR A 471 16.16 19.75 5.11
C TYR A 471 14.77 20.38 5.04
N VAL A 472 14.53 21.17 4.00
CA VAL A 472 13.17 21.46 3.52
C VAL A 472 12.80 20.33 2.57
N VAL A 473 11.75 19.58 2.89
CA VAL A 473 11.29 18.45 2.07
C VAL A 473 10.09 18.87 1.25
N LEU A 474 10.23 18.85 -0.08
CA LEU A 474 9.15 19.09 -1.03
C LEU A 474 8.67 17.76 -1.59
N TYR A 475 7.38 17.52 -1.55
CA TYR A 475 6.74 16.42 -2.25
C TYR A 475 5.44 16.90 -2.91
N THR A 476 5.19 16.42 -4.12
CA THR A 476 4.11 16.93 -4.98
C THR A 476 3.36 15.80 -5.64
N ASN A 477 2.15 16.09 -6.12
CA ASN A 477 1.33 15.20 -6.93
C ASN A 477 1.31 15.71 -8.38
N PRO A 478 2.32 15.37 -9.22
CA PRO A 478 2.36 15.79 -10.61
C PRO A 478 1.21 15.14 -11.39
N ARG A 479 0.95 15.60 -12.63
CA ARG A 479 0.00 14.93 -13.52
C ARG A 479 0.25 13.43 -13.58
N GLY A 480 -0.79 12.64 -13.71
CA GLY A 480 -0.74 11.18 -13.52
C GLY A 480 -1.15 10.72 -12.13
N SER A 481 -1.10 11.60 -11.11
CA SER A 481 -1.50 11.26 -9.74
C SER A 481 -3.00 10.98 -9.61
N THR A 482 -3.35 10.08 -8.66
CA THR A 482 -4.74 9.81 -8.26
C THR A 482 -5.31 10.95 -7.42
N GLY A 483 -6.63 10.96 -7.18
CA GLY A 483 -7.28 11.97 -6.32
C GLY A 483 -7.57 13.33 -6.99
N TYR A 484 -7.28 13.49 -8.29
CA TYR A 484 -7.50 14.72 -9.06
C TYR A 484 -8.44 14.54 -10.26
N GLY A 485 -9.05 13.38 -10.41
CA GLY A 485 -9.94 13.04 -11.51
C GLY A 485 -9.25 12.32 -12.67
N GLN A 486 -10.08 11.79 -13.58
CA GLN A 486 -9.60 10.96 -14.68
C GLN A 486 -8.75 11.74 -15.69
N GLU A 487 -9.12 12.98 -16.01
CA GLU A 487 -8.33 13.82 -16.94
C GLU A 487 -6.90 14.07 -16.44
N PHE A 488 -6.74 14.38 -15.15
CA PHE A 488 -5.44 14.62 -14.55
C PHE A 488 -4.60 13.35 -14.49
N GLY A 489 -5.22 12.21 -14.12
CA GLY A 489 -4.59 10.90 -14.14
C GLY A 489 -4.11 10.51 -15.55
N ASN A 490 -4.91 10.74 -16.58
CA ASN A 490 -4.58 10.42 -17.98
C ASN A 490 -3.70 11.45 -18.69
N ALA A 491 -3.36 12.55 -18.06
CA ALA A 491 -2.49 13.56 -18.69
C ALA A 491 -1.08 13.02 -19.04
N ILE A 492 -0.71 11.85 -18.53
CA ILE A 492 0.53 11.13 -18.84
C ILE A 492 0.33 9.96 -19.83
N LYS A 493 -0.89 9.75 -20.33
CA LYS A 493 -1.20 8.63 -21.25
C LYS A 493 -0.25 8.60 -22.43
N PHE A 494 0.45 7.48 -22.64
CA PHE A 494 1.48 7.28 -23.66
C PHE A 494 2.62 8.30 -23.67
N ASN A 495 2.78 9.08 -22.58
CA ASN A 495 3.80 10.11 -22.45
C ASN A 495 4.39 10.21 -21.03
N TYR A 496 4.70 9.06 -20.41
CA TYR A 496 5.37 8.96 -19.10
C TYR A 496 6.74 8.30 -19.25
N PRO A 497 7.85 8.96 -18.83
CA PRO A 497 7.97 10.37 -18.42
C PRO A 497 7.67 11.37 -19.54
N GLY A 498 7.17 12.54 -19.18
CA GLY A 498 6.82 13.61 -20.09
C GLY A 498 6.70 14.95 -19.35
N GLU A 499 5.56 15.64 -19.48
CA GLU A 499 5.32 16.94 -18.82
C GLU A 499 5.16 16.84 -17.29
N ASP A 500 5.08 15.66 -16.72
CA ASP A 500 5.22 15.40 -15.28
C ASP A 500 6.62 15.81 -14.76
N TYR A 501 7.65 15.76 -15.60
CA TYR A 501 8.94 16.37 -15.33
C TYR A 501 8.81 17.89 -15.12
N ASP A 502 8.08 18.58 -15.99
CA ASP A 502 7.88 20.04 -15.87
C ASP A 502 7.10 20.37 -14.59
N ASP A 503 6.12 19.55 -14.21
CA ASP A 503 5.39 19.72 -12.96
C ASP A 503 6.33 19.69 -11.74
N LEU A 504 7.29 18.77 -11.72
CA LEU A 504 8.26 18.65 -10.64
C LEU A 504 9.23 19.83 -10.62
N MET A 505 9.73 20.28 -11.78
CA MET A 505 10.64 21.42 -11.87
C MET A 505 9.96 22.72 -11.46
N ASN A 506 8.72 22.94 -11.88
CA ASN A 506 7.92 24.10 -11.47
C ASN A 506 7.63 24.10 -9.96
N GLY A 507 7.47 22.92 -9.36
CA GLY A 507 7.36 22.77 -7.90
C GLY A 507 8.62 23.21 -7.15
N VAL A 508 9.80 22.83 -7.65
CA VAL A 508 11.09 23.28 -7.11
C VAL A 508 11.21 24.80 -7.23
N ASP A 509 10.86 25.37 -8.39
CA ASP A 509 10.91 26.82 -8.61
C ASP A 509 9.94 27.58 -7.71
N ALA A 510 8.74 27.03 -7.47
CA ALA A 510 7.77 27.62 -6.56
C ALA A 510 8.30 27.72 -5.12
N VAL A 511 9.07 26.72 -4.67
CA VAL A 511 9.67 26.74 -3.32
C VAL A 511 10.89 27.64 -3.25
N ILE A 512 11.72 27.69 -4.29
CA ILE A 512 12.86 28.63 -4.38
C ILE A 512 12.39 30.08 -4.28
N LYS A 513 11.30 30.43 -4.96
CA LYS A 513 10.68 31.78 -4.92
C LYS A 513 10.27 32.22 -3.51
N LYS A 514 10.10 31.30 -2.56
CA LYS A 514 9.83 31.65 -1.14
C LYS A 514 11.03 32.24 -0.42
N GLY A 515 12.23 32.19 -1.01
CA GLY A 515 13.40 32.95 -0.58
C GLY A 515 14.27 32.30 0.49
N TYR A 516 13.92 31.14 1.02
CA TYR A 516 14.69 30.46 2.09
C TYR A 516 15.45 29.19 1.63
N ILE A 517 15.54 28.93 0.33
CA ILE A 517 16.29 27.79 -0.20
C ILE A 517 17.72 28.19 -0.59
N ASP A 518 18.69 27.35 -0.23
CA ASP A 518 20.04 27.40 -0.79
C ASP A 518 20.08 26.63 -2.12
N GLU A 519 20.07 27.36 -3.21
CA GLU A 519 20.04 26.80 -4.57
C GLU A 519 21.28 25.99 -4.93
N ARG A 520 22.37 26.10 -4.15
CA ARG A 520 23.57 25.25 -4.31
C ARG A 520 23.34 23.83 -3.76
N ASN A 521 22.29 23.64 -2.94
CA ASN A 521 21.97 22.45 -2.19
C ASN A 521 20.56 21.93 -2.53
N LEU A 522 20.30 21.73 -3.83
CA LEU A 522 19.09 21.08 -4.32
C LEU A 522 19.38 19.59 -4.49
N PHE A 523 18.52 18.75 -3.93
CA PHE A 523 18.62 17.29 -3.99
C PHE A 523 17.33 16.69 -4.51
N VAL A 524 17.41 15.56 -5.22
CA VAL A 524 16.23 14.86 -5.76
C VAL A 524 16.31 13.37 -5.49
N CYS A 525 15.19 12.79 -5.09
CA CYS A 525 15.06 11.35 -4.89
C CYS A 525 13.63 10.87 -5.14
N GLY A 526 13.49 9.58 -5.39
CA GLY A 526 12.20 8.93 -5.53
C GLY A 526 12.35 7.44 -5.79
N GLY A 527 11.30 6.70 -5.51
CA GLY A 527 11.26 5.25 -5.69
C GLY A 527 10.21 4.81 -6.70
N SER A 528 10.47 3.68 -7.42
CA SER A 528 9.53 3.15 -8.41
C SER A 528 9.29 4.17 -9.53
N GLY A 529 8.04 4.59 -9.76
CA GLY A 529 7.75 5.71 -10.65
C GLY A 529 8.54 6.98 -10.30
N GLY A 530 8.74 7.30 -9.02
CA GLY A 530 9.64 8.37 -8.59
C GLY A 530 11.09 8.11 -8.94
N GLY A 531 11.54 6.86 -8.99
CA GLY A 531 12.86 6.47 -9.47
C GLY A 531 13.01 6.66 -10.97
N VAL A 532 11.96 6.39 -11.75
CA VAL A 532 11.88 6.73 -13.19
C VAL A 532 12.08 8.22 -13.37
N LEU A 533 11.29 9.04 -12.66
CA LEU A 533 11.34 10.50 -12.78
C LEU A 533 12.66 11.09 -12.28
N THR A 534 13.23 10.56 -11.20
CA THR A 534 14.56 10.99 -10.71
C THR A 534 15.65 10.69 -11.75
N SER A 535 15.65 9.51 -12.35
CA SER A 535 16.62 9.16 -13.41
C SER A 535 16.39 9.93 -14.70
N TRP A 536 15.14 10.27 -15.01
CA TRP A 536 14.79 11.15 -16.11
C TRP A 536 15.32 12.57 -15.89
N ILE A 537 15.07 13.13 -14.70
CA ILE A 537 15.51 14.47 -14.30
C ILE A 537 17.02 14.64 -14.49
N VAL A 538 17.85 13.72 -13.97
CA VAL A 538 19.31 13.84 -14.08
C VAL A 538 19.83 13.68 -15.52
N GLY A 539 19.03 13.09 -16.42
CA GLY A 539 19.31 13.02 -17.86
C GLY A 539 18.91 14.29 -18.63
N HIS A 540 18.14 15.22 -18.00
CA HIS A 540 17.58 16.41 -18.68
C HIS A 540 18.00 17.74 -18.02
N THR A 541 18.53 17.73 -16.79
CA THR A 541 19.03 18.92 -16.11
C THR A 541 20.18 18.58 -15.18
N ASP A 542 21.10 19.53 -14.95
CA ASP A 542 22.23 19.45 -14.01
C ASP A 542 22.05 20.36 -12.78
N ARG A 543 20.80 20.81 -12.51
CA ARG A 543 20.52 21.76 -11.41
C ARG A 543 20.63 21.15 -10.01
N PHE A 544 20.60 19.82 -9.87
CA PHE A 544 20.67 19.15 -8.57
C PHE A 544 22.12 18.81 -8.19
N ALA A 545 22.49 19.06 -6.93
CA ALA A 545 23.82 18.77 -6.39
C ALA A 545 24.07 17.24 -6.30
N ALA A 546 23.04 16.47 -6.01
CA ALA A 546 23.07 15.00 -6.03
C ALA A 546 21.65 14.42 -6.19
N ALA A 547 21.59 13.17 -6.62
CA ALA A 547 20.35 12.41 -6.80
C ALA A 547 20.42 11.03 -6.18
N VAL A 548 19.27 10.52 -5.71
CA VAL A 548 19.11 9.12 -5.26
C VAL A 548 17.95 8.47 -6.00
N VAL A 549 18.28 7.55 -6.89
CA VAL A 549 17.34 6.81 -7.74
C VAL A 549 17.04 5.47 -7.08
N MET A 550 15.84 5.29 -6.56
CA MET A 550 15.45 4.07 -5.85
C MET A 550 14.56 3.20 -6.73
N LYS A 551 14.92 1.90 -6.84
CA LYS A 551 14.10 0.89 -7.55
C LYS A 551 13.44 1.43 -8.83
N PRO A 552 14.25 1.92 -9.80
CA PRO A 552 13.75 2.59 -11.00
C PRO A 552 13.33 1.61 -12.08
N VAL A 553 12.56 2.12 -13.05
CA VAL A 553 12.56 1.58 -14.41
C VAL A 553 13.46 2.48 -15.27
N ILE A 554 14.48 1.91 -15.85
CA ILE A 554 15.48 2.63 -16.65
C ILE A 554 15.31 2.36 -18.14
N ASN A 555 14.84 1.16 -18.46
CA ASN A 555 14.73 0.68 -19.83
C ASN A 555 13.37 -0.02 -20.00
N TRP A 556 12.40 0.69 -20.54
CA TRP A 556 11.05 0.18 -20.76
C TRP A 556 11.02 -1.02 -21.71
N TYR A 557 11.97 -1.12 -22.65
CA TYR A 557 12.04 -2.25 -23.56
C TYR A 557 12.26 -3.59 -22.84
N SER A 558 13.24 -3.62 -21.92
CA SER A 558 13.50 -4.84 -21.12
C SER A 558 12.51 -5.02 -19.97
N PHE A 559 12.05 -3.92 -19.39
CA PHE A 559 11.16 -3.94 -18.22
C PHE A 559 9.83 -4.63 -18.49
N VAL A 560 9.18 -4.36 -19.63
CA VAL A 560 7.88 -4.97 -19.98
C VAL A 560 7.95 -6.50 -19.98
N GLY A 561 9.10 -7.09 -20.32
CA GLY A 561 9.31 -8.54 -20.31
C GLY A 561 9.85 -9.11 -19.00
N THR A 562 10.23 -8.26 -18.03
CA THR A 562 10.92 -8.72 -16.80
C THR A 562 10.26 -8.28 -15.49
N THR A 563 9.25 -7.42 -15.52
CA THR A 563 8.45 -7.07 -14.33
C THR A 563 7.51 -8.21 -13.94
N ASP A 564 7.15 -8.28 -12.66
CA ASP A 564 6.06 -9.14 -12.18
C ASP A 564 4.68 -8.63 -12.57
N GLY A 565 4.57 -7.39 -13.04
CA GLY A 565 3.35 -6.78 -13.54
C GLY A 565 3.18 -7.04 -15.04
N SER A 566 2.68 -8.21 -15.42
CA SER A 566 2.51 -8.65 -16.81
C SER A 566 1.71 -7.68 -17.69
N SER A 567 0.92 -6.80 -17.06
CA SER A 567 0.06 -5.83 -17.76
C SER A 567 0.73 -4.51 -18.15
N TRP A 568 2.01 -4.28 -17.84
CA TRP A 568 2.66 -3.01 -18.12
C TRP A 568 2.70 -2.61 -19.60
N TYR A 569 2.59 -3.56 -20.53
CA TYR A 569 2.54 -3.29 -21.99
C TYR A 569 1.38 -2.35 -22.40
N TYR A 570 0.31 -2.27 -21.62
CA TYR A 570 -0.81 -1.35 -21.89
C TYR A 570 -0.45 0.14 -21.80
N ASN A 571 0.69 0.48 -21.19
CA ASN A 571 1.17 1.84 -21.12
C ASN A 571 1.86 2.32 -22.42
N PHE A 572 1.87 1.49 -23.46
CA PHE A 572 2.47 1.72 -24.75
C PHE A 572 1.49 1.43 -25.87
N LYS A 573 1.62 2.16 -26.98
CA LYS A 573 0.73 1.97 -28.16
C LYS A 573 0.96 0.65 -28.86
N LYS A 574 2.20 0.11 -28.76
CA LYS A 574 2.61 -1.15 -29.37
C LYS A 574 3.52 -1.92 -28.42
N LEU A 575 3.62 -3.22 -28.64
CA LEU A 575 4.55 -4.08 -27.91
C LEU A 575 6.00 -3.78 -28.34
N PRO A 576 7.01 -3.98 -27.45
CA PRO A 576 8.39 -3.59 -27.75
C PRO A 576 8.98 -4.29 -28.99
N TRP A 577 8.56 -5.51 -29.28
CA TRP A 577 8.99 -6.25 -30.49
C TRP A 577 8.25 -5.86 -31.78
N GLU A 578 7.14 -5.13 -31.67
CA GLU A 578 6.45 -4.55 -32.82
C GLU A 578 7.03 -3.21 -33.21
N ASP A 579 7.30 -2.33 -32.22
CA ASP A 579 7.91 -1.02 -32.39
C ASP A 579 8.60 -0.55 -31.11
N PRO A 580 9.93 -0.61 -31.03
CA PRO A 580 10.68 -0.22 -29.84
C PRO A 580 10.81 1.30 -29.65
N SER A 581 10.43 2.12 -30.63
CA SER A 581 10.75 3.56 -30.66
C SER A 581 10.17 4.32 -29.46
N GLU A 582 8.90 4.06 -29.11
CA GLU A 582 8.26 4.67 -27.95
C GLU A 582 8.93 4.24 -26.64
N HIS A 583 9.24 2.95 -26.49
CA HIS A 583 9.92 2.41 -25.31
C HIS A 583 11.26 3.06 -25.09
N LEU A 584 12.09 3.15 -26.14
CA LEU A 584 13.42 3.74 -26.05
C LEU A 584 13.36 5.25 -25.79
N ARG A 585 12.47 5.98 -26.46
CA ARG A 585 12.28 7.43 -26.26
C ARG A 585 11.91 7.75 -24.81
N ARG A 586 11.11 6.93 -24.15
CA ARG A 586 10.64 7.11 -22.78
C ARG A 586 11.60 6.50 -21.74
N SER A 587 12.65 5.81 -22.14
CA SER A 587 13.61 5.15 -21.25
C SER A 587 14.69 6.12 -20.77
N PRO A 588 14.87 6.31 -19.44
CA PRO A 588 15.95 7.14 -18.90
C PRO A 588 17.35 6.75 -19.36
N ILE A 589 17.61 5.47 -19.64
CA ILE A 589 18.90 4.98 -20.14
C ILE A 589 19.29 5.63 -21.47
N THR A 590 18.33 6.01 -22.30
CA THR A 590 18.57 6.71 -23.59
C THR A 590 19.28 8.04 -23.38
N TYR A 591 19.02 8.70 -22.26
CA TYR A 591 19.54 10.03 -21.93
C TYR A 591 20.71 10.00 -20.92
N VAL A 592 21.19 8.83 -20.54
CA VAL A 592 22.31 8.68 -19.61
C VAL A 592 23.56 9.41 -20.08
N GLY A 593 23.67 9.62 -21.42
CA GLY A 593 24.71 10.42 -22.07
C GLY A 593 24.84 11.86 -21.54
N ASN A 594 23.78 12.43 -21.01
CA ASN A 594 23.74 13.81 -20.53
C ASN A 594 24.01 13.93 -19.01
N VAL A 595 23.96 12.84 -18.27
CA VAL A 595 24.05 12.88 -16.80
C VAL A 595 25.40 13.38 -16.34
N LYS A 596 25.38 14.43 -15.51
CA LYS A 596 26.53 15.00 -14.79
C LYS A 596 26.35 14.93 -13.28
N THR A 597 25.11 14.96 -12.81
CA THR A 597 24.75 14.93 -11.38
C THR A 597 25.22 13.64 -10.71
N PRO A 598 25.98 13.72 -9.61
CA PRO A 598 26.32 12.55 -8.79
C PRO A 598 25.05 11.77 -8.39
N THR A 599 24.98 10.49 -8.77
CA THR A 599 23.74 9.71 -8.69
C THR A 599 23.96 8.40 -7.96
N MET A 600 23.31 8.21 -6.81
CA MET A 600 23.25 6.93 -6.12
C MET A 600 22.02 6.14 -6.58
N LEU A 601 22.22 4.84 -6.73
CA LEU A 601 21.15 3.89 -7.07
C LEU A 601 20.88 2.97 -5.88
N MET A 602 19.61 2.62 -5.62
CA MET A 602 19.24 1.75 -4.50
C MET A 602 18.06 0.86 -4.86
N THR A 603 18.18 -0.46 -4.68
CA THR A 603 17.13 -1.42 -5.01
C THR A 603 17.21 -2.65 -4.10
N GLY A 604 16.06 -3.22 -3.74
CA GLY A 604 15.97 -4.50 -3.03
C GLY A 604 16.42 -5.66 -3.92
N GLU A 605 17.18 -6.60 -3.38
CA GLU A 605 17.71 -7.72 -4.17
C GLU A 605 16.62 -8.68 -4.68
N LEU A 606 15.47 -8.71 -4.00
CA LEU A 606 14.34 -9.54 -4.35
C LEU A 606 13.24 -8.76 -5.11
N ASP A 607 13.50 -7.50 -5.49
CA ASP A 607 12.54 -6.67 -6.22
C ASP A 607 12.18 -7.30 -7.57
N LEU A 608 10.93 -7.73 -7.70
CA LEU A 608 10.38 -8.31 -8.92
C LEU A 608 9.54 -7.30 -9.71
N ARG A 609 9.11 -6.21 -9.07
CA ARG A 609 8.32 -5.14 -9.67
C ARG A 609 9.17 -4.27 -10.59
N THR A 610 10.30 -3.79 -10.07
CA THR A 610 11.34 -3.11 -10.83
C THR A 610 12.66 -3.87 -10.64
N PRO A 611 12.83 -4.96 -11.40
CA PRO A 611 13.88 -5.92 -11.15
C PRO A 611 15.30 -5.31 -11.11
N MET A 612 16.19 -5.91 -10.34
CA MET A 612 17.55 -5.41 -10.05
C MET A 612 18.34 -5.05 -11.31
N GLU A 613 18.12 -5.77 -12.42
CA GLU A 613 18.81 -5.47 -13.68
C GLU A 613 18.52 -4.07 -14.23
N GLN A 614 17.38 -3.46 -13.90
CA GLN A 614 17.11 -2.07 -14.27
C GLN A 614 18.12 -1.13 -13.58
N THR A 615 18.36 -1.34 -12.31
CA THR A 615 19.35 -0.59 -11.53
C THR A 615 20.77 -0.85 -12.03
N GLU A 616 21.12 -2.13 -12.31
CA GLU A 616 22.45 -2.51 -12.80
C GLU A 616 22.77 -1.93 -14.16
N GLN A 617 21.81 -1.85 -15.09
CA GLN A 617 21.98 -1.20 -16.40
C GLN A 617 22.40 0.27 -16.23
N TYR A 618 21.68 1.03 -15.40
CA TYR A 618 21.98 2.45 -15.20
C TYR A 618 23.28 2.67 -14.46
N TYR A 619 23.54 1.89 -13.40
CA TYR A 619 24.80 1.92 -12.67
C TYR A 619 26.01 1.72 -13.59
N ARG A 620 25.99 0.69 -14.43
CA ARG A 620 27.06 0.42 -15.38
C ARG A 620 27.27 1.54 -16.38
N ALA A 621 26.18 2.11 -16.90
CA ALA A 621 26.24 3.22 -17.82
C ALA A 621 26.87 4.48 -17.18
N LEU A 622 26.46 4.84 -15.96
CA LEU A 622 27.03 5.95 -15.19
C LEU A 622 28.52 5.72 -14.88
N LYS A 623 28.92 4.50 -14.48
CA LYS A 623 30.34 4.17 -14.23
C LYS A 623 31.20 4.30 -15.47
N LEU A 624 30.77 3.79 -16.62
CA LEU A 624 31.48 3.93 -17.89
C LEU A 624 31.65 5.37 -18.31
N ARG A 625 30.68 6.23 -17.97
CA ARG A 625 30.75 7.67 -18.20
C ARG A 625 31.57 8.42 -17.14
N LYS A 626 32.08 7.74 -16.11
CA LYS A 626 32.84 8.32 -14.99
C LYS A 626 32.01 9.32 -14.16
N VAL A 627 30.69 9.21 -14.17
CA VAL A 627 29.83 9.94 -13.23
C VAL A 627 30.04 9.33 -11.84
N ASP A 628 30.18 10.17 -10.81
CA ASP A 628 30.27 9.67 -9.44
C ASP A 628 28.96 8.97 -9.05
N THR A 629 29.03 7.68 -8.80
CA THR A 629 27.88 6.82 -8.55
C THR A 629 28.18 5.66 -7.61
N LEU A 630 27.20 5.33 -6.79
CA LEU A 630 27.18 4.10 -5.96
C LEU A 630 25.92 3.31 -6.31
N MET A 631 25.98 2.01 -6.10
CA MET A 631 24.81 1.12 -6.09
C MET A 631 24.68 0.48 -4.72
N VAL A 632 23.58 0.73 -4.05
CA VAL A 632 23.21 0.13 -2.76
C VAL A 632 22.20 -0.98 -3.03
N ARG A 633 22.60 -2.21 -2.73
CA ARG A 633 21.73 -3.38 -2.84
C ARG A 633 21.17 -3.68 -1.45
N ILE A 634 19.87 -3.56 -1.29
CA ILE A 634 19.20 -3.84 -0.01
C ILE A 634 18.94 -5.35 0.05
N GLN A 635 19.64 -6.02 0.95
CA GLN A 635 19.58 -7.49 1.07
C GLN A 635 18.21 -7.96 1.55
N ASP A 636 17.74 -9.07 0.99
CA ASP A 636 16.48 -9.75 1.35
C ASP A 636 15.24 -8.85 1.31
N GLU A 637 15.22 -7.82 0.45
CA GLU A 637 14.11 -6.89 0.29
C GLU A 637 13.47 -6.96 -1.08
N TYR A 638 12.14 -6.89 -1.06
CA TYR A 638 11.29 -6.71 -2.23
C TYR A 638 11.09 -5.21 -2.56
N HIS A 639 10.19 -4.94 -3.51
CA HIS A 639 9.90 -3.57 -3.97
C HIS A 639 9.51 -2.59 -2.85
N PRO A 640 8.63 -2.89 -1.88
CA PRO A 640 8.15 -1.91 -0.91
C PRO A 640 9.11 -1.59 0.24
N TYR A 641 10.42 -1.89 0.16
CA TYR A 641 11.37 -1.73 1.27
C TYR A 641 11.39 -0.32 1.89
N ASN A 642 11.05 0.70 1.14
CA ASN A 642 10.99 2.08 1.63
C ASN A 642 9.65 2.48 2.27
N ALA A 643 8.64 1.62 2.21
CA ALA A 643 7.32 1.85 2.80
C ALA A 643 6.93 0.76 3.80
N SER A 644 7.17 -0.51 3.43
CA SER A 644 6.86 -1.69 4.24
C SER A 644 7.96 -2.73 4.04
N PRO A 645 9.17 -2.51 4.61
CA PRO A 645 10.28 -3.45 4.48
C PRO A 645 9.97 -4.78 5.16
N ARG A 646 10.68 -5.83 4.75
CA ARG A 646 10.68 -7.11 5.47
C ARG A 646 11.44 -6.98 6.78
N HIS A 647 12.55 -6.23 6.73
CA HIS A 647 13.44 -5.98 7.86
C HIS A 647 13.40 -4.51 8.27
N PRO A 648 12.96 -4.18 9.49
CA PRO A 648 12.92 -2.81 9.99
C PRO A 648 14.26 -2.05 9.86
N SER A 649 15.40 -2.74 10.07
CA SER A 649 16.73 -2.16 9.91
C SER A 649 17.03 -1.68 8.49
N ASN A 650 16.45 -2.31 7.47
CA ASN A 650 16.60 -1.90 6.07
C ASN A 650 15.95 -0.54 5.80
N ARG A 651 14.89 -0.20 6.54
CA ARG A 651 14.31 1.14 6.47
C ARG A 651 15.26 2.22 6.99
N LEU A 652 15.93 1.94 8.10
CA LEU A 652 16.96 2.85 8.64
C LEU A 652 18.10 3.00 7.64
N SER A 653 18.59 1.88 7.12
CA SER A 653 19.67 1.85 6.13
C SER A 653 19.31 2.70 4.91
N GLN A 654 18.10 2.54 4.37
CA GLN A 654 17.64 3.31 3.21
C GLN A 654 17.71 4.83 3.48
N ILE A 655 17.17 5.28 4.61
CA ILE A 655 17.15 6.70 4.99
C ILE A 655 18.57 7.23 5.21
N LEU A 656 19.44 6.46 5.89
CA LEU A 656 20.81 6.84 6.19
C LEU A 656 21.69 6.92 4.94
N TYR A 657 21.61 5.94 4.04
CA TYR A 657 22.38 5.97 2.79
C TYR A 657 21.93 7.11 1.89
N LEU A 658 20.60 7.34 1.78
CA LEU A 658 20.04 8.47 1.02
C LEU A 658 20.57 9.80 1.57
N ARG A 659 20.44 10.06 2.86
CA ARG A 659 20.91 11.30 3.48
C ARG A 659 22.43 11.41 3.45
N GLY A 660 23.17 10.33 3.70
CA GLY A 660 24.64 10.31 3.62
C GLY A 660 25.17 10.67 2.22
N TRP A 661 24.45 10.24 1.16
CA TRP A 661 24.79 10.65 -0.20
C TRP A 661 24.59 12.13 -0.41
N PHE A 662 23.49 12.71 0.06
CA PHE A 662 23.24 14.14 -0.06
C PHE A 662 24.23 14.96 0.76
N GLU A 663 24.56 14.55 1.98
CA GLU A 663 25.57 15.23 2.82
C GLU A 663 26.97 15.20 2.21
N LYS A 664 27.36 14.17 1.46
CA LYS A 664 28.62 14.11 0.71
C LYS A 664 28.75 15.25 -0.30
N TYR A 665 27.63 15.69 -0.90
CA TYR A 665 27.63 16.73 -1.93
C TYR A 665 27.08 18.08 -1.43
N ARG A 666 26.69 18.14 -0.18
CA ARG A 666 26.20 19.37 0.43
C ARG A 666 27.32 20.39 0.51
N LYS A 667 27.14 21.52 -0.13
CA LYS A 667 28.04 22.66 -0.03
C LYS A 667 27.78 23.37 1.30
N LYS A 668 28.80 23.36 2.17
CA LYS A 668 28.78 24.10 3.44
C LYS A 668 29.04 25.58 3.15
N GLU A 669 28.52 26.46 4.03
CA GLU A 669 28.78 27.89 3.98
C GLU A 669 30.27 28.21 4.14
#